data_ca5c4f776bd8c5224b376d492dfe52bf
#
_entry.id   ca5c4f776bd8c5224b376d492dfe52bf
#
_cell.length_a   1.000
_cell.length_b   1.000
_cell.length_c   1.000
_cell.angle_alpha   90.00
_cell.angle_beta   90.00
_cell.angle_gamma   90.00
#
_symmetry.space_group_name_H-M   'P 1'
#
loop_
_entity.id
_entity.type
_entity.pdbx_description
1 polymer ?
#
loop_
_entity_poly.entity_id
_entity_poly.type
_entity_poly.pdbx_seq_one_letter_code
_entity_poly.pdbx_strand_id
1 'polypeptide(L)'
;VQTSQETSVKSGSEFAAVPKVSALAPSSSSTVATIADYKIIRRNGAVVGFEPSKISIAMTKAFLAVNGGQGAASARVRELVEQLTVGVVSALMRRQPAGGTFHIEDVQDQVELALMRSGEHDVARAYVLYRAKRQEERAQQQAAKGAAEPPHALHIVVDGQRVPLDQQKLKTMITSACIGLEKHVDADAILHETVRNLYDGVPVEELYKSAILAARALMEKDPAYSQVTARLLMHTIRKEVFGTEVAQADAGAHYIDYFPKFIKKGIDAELLDTKLGQFDLKKLAKALVPERDLQFGYLGLQTLYDRYFLHIQGTRIEMPQAFYMRVAMGLALNEIDREARAIEFYHLLSTFDFMSSTPTLFNSGTQRSQLSSCYLTTVADDLDGIYEAIKENALLAKYAGGLGNDWTPVRALGAHIKGTNGKSQGVVPFLKVVNDTAVAVNQGGKRKGAVCAYLETWHLDVEEFLDLRKNTGDDRRRTHDMNTANWIPDLFMKRVMEKGEWTLFSPSDVIDLHDKFGKEFEQAYLAYEAKCASGEMKLFKKVQALDLWRKMLSMLFETGHPWITFKDPCNIRSPQQHVGVVHSSNLCTEITLNTNDSEIAVCNLGSVNLPAHMRDGKLDHEKLQKTIRTAMRMLDNVIDINYYAVKKARDSNLRHRPVGMGIMGFQDCLHLMRVPYASKEAVEFADRSMEAVCYYAYLASTELAEERGTYSSYRGSLWDRGILPQDSLKLLADERGGYLEVDTTEAMDWQSLRDRIKRHGMRNSNCVAIAPTATISNIIGVSACIEPTYQNLYVKSNLSGEFTEINEYLVRDLKAHGLWDEVMVADLKYFDGSLSRIDRIPQDLRDLYATAFEVDPSWLVEAASRRQKWIDQAQSLNIYMAGASGKKLDETYKLAWLRGLKTTYYLRTIGATHAEKSTSKAGALNAVSSDIPTAQAAGAAAPASSAVSAEAEGAACYLRPGDPGFDECEACQ
;
A
#
# COMPACT_ATOMS: atom_id res chain seq x y z
N VAL A 1 -4.26 -61.92 22.05
CA VAL A 1 -3.54 -63.21 21.89
C VAL A 1 -2.42 -62.96 20.91
N GLN A 2 -1.25 -62.62 21.40
CA GLN A 2 0.02 -63.37 21.36
C GLN A 2 0.52 -63.62 19.94
N THR A 3 1.74 -63.42 19.50
CA THR A 3 3.06 -63.26 20.14
C THR A 3 4.10 -62.88 19.11
N SER A 4 5.04 -62.13 19.56
CA SER A 4 6.42 -61.87 19.11
C SER A 4 7.13 -63.02 18.35
N GLN A 5 8.02 -62.73 17.41
CA GLN A 5 9.44 -63.11 17.51
C GLN A 5 10.32 -62.38 16.48
N GLU A 6 11.39 -61.80 17.01
CA GLU A 6 12.59 -61.33 16.32
C GLU A 6 13.33 -62.52 15.65
N THR A 7 14.03 -62.26 14.56
CA THR A 7 15.41 -62.72 14.39
C THR A 7 16.19 -61.92 13.31
N SER A 8 17.41 -61.70 13.64
CA SER A 8 18.41 -60.88 12.96
C SER A 8 19.22 -61.64 11.90
N VAL A 9 19.92 -60.86 11.05
CA VAL A 9 21.28 -60.98 10.52
C VAL A 9 21.49 -61.70 9.17
N LYS A 10 22.06 -60.98 8.25
CA LYS A 10 23.32 -61.00 7.49
C LYS A 10 23.19 -60.72 5.99
N SER A 11 23.94 -59.67 5.65
CA SER A 11 24.79 -59.42 4.46
C SER A 11 24.82 -60.44 3.31
N GLY A 12 24.76 -59.91 2.09
CA GLY A 12 25.18 -60.59 0.84
C GLY A 12 24.90 -59.74 -0.37
N SER A 13 25.96 -59.24 -0.96
CA SER A 13 26.01 -58.59 -2.25
C SER A 13 25.66 -59.55 -3.39
N GLU A 14 24.89 -59.11 -4.40
CA GLU A 14 25.17 -59.49 -5.79
C GLU A 14 24.38 -58.60 -6.80
N PHE A 15 25.12 -58.19 -7.81
CA PHE A 15 24.65 -57.42 -8.96
C PHE A 15 23.73 -58.25 -9.87
N ALA A 16 22.62 -57.66 -10.32
CA ALA A 16 21.92 -58.17 -11.52
C ALA A 16 21.48 -56.99 -12.40
N ALA A 17 21.66 -57.20 -13.69
CA ALA A 17 21.71 -56.28 -14.80
C ALA A 17 20.40 -55.58 -15.15
N VAL A 18 20.54 -54.36 -15.68
CA VAL A 18 19.53 -53.46 -16.25
C VAL A 18 19.16 -53.94 -17.67
N PRO A 19 17.90 -53.93 -18.07
CA PRO A 19 17.55 -53.97 -19.51
C PRO A 19 17.50 -52.55 -20.06
N LYS A 20 18.17 -52.36 -21.21
CA LYS A 20 18.13 -51.20 -22.07
C LYS A 20 16.71 -50.95 -22.59
N VAL A 21 16.18 -49.75 -22.36
CA VAL A 21 15.04 -49.20 -23.11
C VAL A 21 15.51 -48.01 -23.93
N SER A 22 15.06 -47.99 -25.15
CA SER A 22 15.43 -47.08 -26.23
C SER A 22 15.16 -45.61 -25.93
N ALA A 23 16.04 -44.75 -26.44
CA ALA A 23 15.98 -43.30 -26.41
C ALA A 23 14.74 -42.76 -27.12
N LEU A 24 13.94 -41.97 -26.38
CA LEU A 24 13.04 -40.95 -26.93
C LEU A 24 13.70 -39.58 -26.72
N ALA A 25 13.67 -38.76 -27.74
CA ALA A 25 14.31 -37.47 -27.81
C ALA A 25 13.87 -36.50 -26.68
N PRO A 26 14.74 -35.65 -26.16
CA PRO A 26 14.41 -34.73 -25.09
C PRO A 26 13.62 -33.52 -25.62
N SER A 27 12.44 -33.31 -25.02
CA SER A 27 11.71 -32.07 -25.10
C SER A 27 12.48 -30.96 -24.35
N SER A 28 12.56 -29.77 -24.96
CA SER A 28 13.17 -28.50 -24.55
C SER A 28 13.43 -28.33 -23.04
N SER A 29 14.66 -28.54 -22.62
CA SER A 29 15.22 -28.02 -21.36
C SER A 29 15.47 -26.53 -21.52
N SER A 30 14.98 -25.72 -20.55
CA SER A 30 15.44 -24.34 -20.37
C SER A 30 16.95 -24.38 -20.05
N THR A 31 17.76 -24.11 -21.04
CA THR A 31 19.22 -24.01 -20.89
C THR A 31 19.51 -22.76 -20.05
N VAL A 32 20.08 -22.94 -18.88
CA VAL A 32 20.70 -21.84 -18.11
C VAL A 32 21.77 -21.23 -19.01
N ALA A 33 21.65 -19.93 -19.31
CA ALA A 33 22.58 -19.23 -20.18
C ALA A 33 24.00 -19.27 -19.59
N THR A 34 24.98 -19.55 -20.44
CA THR A 34 26.40 -19.56 -20.11
C THR A 34 27.03 -18.19 -20.32
N ILE A 35 28.22 -17.93 -19.80
CA ILE A 35 28.93 -16.64 -19.98
C ILE A 35 29.09 -16.32 -21.50
N ALA A 36 29.18 -17.30 -22.35
CA ALA A 36 29.31 -17.14 -23.80
C ALA A 36 28.05 -16.55 -24.46
N ASP A 37 26.89 -16.67 -23.81
CA ASP A 37 25.62 -16.15 -24.30
C ASP A 37 25.45 -14.65 -24.04
N TYR A 38 26.41 -14.02 -23.34
CA TYR A 38 26.37 -12.60 -23.00
C TYR A 38 27.37 -11.79 -23.83
N LYS A 39 26.93 -10.59 -24.22
CA LYS A 39 27.73 -9.65 -25.02
C LYS A 39 27.78 -8.28 -24.37
N ILE A 40 28.79 -7.49 -24.70
CA ILE A 40 28.94 -6.12 -24.22
C ILE A 40 28.89 -5.15 -25.39
N ILE A 41 28.04 -4.16 -25.32
CA ILE A 41 28.07 -3.00 -26.22
C ILE A 41 29.11 -2.03 -25.65
N ARG A 42 30.15 -1.78 -26.41
CA ARG A 42 31.14 -0.76 -26.10
C ARG A 42 30.56 0.63 -26.38
N ARG A 43 31.15 1.66 -25.80
CA ARG A 43 30.78 3.08 -26.03
C ARG A 43 30.78 3.53 -27.48
N ASN A 44 31.54 2.88 -28.34
CA ASN A 44 31.54 3.13 -29.78
C ASN A 44 30.54 2.28 -30.58
N GLY A 45 29.59 1.67 -29.91
CA GLY A 45 28.56 0.81 -30.52
C GLY A 45 29.00 -0.60 -30.89
N ALA A 46 30.31 -0.93 -30.81
CA ALA A 46 30.79 -2.27 -31.15
C ALA A 46 30.35 -3.31 -30.11
N VAL A 47 29.80 -4.43 -30.57
CA VAL A 47 29.34 -5.55 -29.71
C VAL A 47 30.50 -6.58 -29.64
N VAL A 48 30.91 -6.91 -28.40
CA VAL A 48 31.95 -7.89 -28.09
C VAL A 48 31.49 -8.90 -27.06
N GLY A 49 32.15 -10.05 -26.97
CA GLY A 49 31.86 -11.06 -25.95
C GLY A 49 32.07 -10.52 -24.51
N PHE A 50 31.31 -11.03 -23.57
CA PHE A 50 31.46 -10.70 -22.17
C PHE A 50 32.65 -11.42 -21.54
N GLU A 51 33.63 -10.67 -21.03
CA GLU A 51 34.84 -11.19 -20.42
C GLU A 51 34.97 -10.74 -18.96
N PRO A 52 34.61 -11.57 -17.96
CA PRO A 52 34.72 -11.26 -16.53
C PRO A 52 36.11 -10.81 -16.07
N SER A 53 37.16 -11.33 -16.68
CA SER A 53 38.54 -10.95 -16.38
C SER A 53 38.84 -9.45 -16.55
N LYS A 54 38.11 -8.76 -17.41
CA LYS A 54 38.26 -7.31 -17.58
C LYS A 54 37.72 -6.53 -16.40
N ILE A 55 36.70 -7.08 -15.69
CA ILE A 55 36.16 -6.54 -14.44
C ILE A 55 37.23 -6.64 -13.34
N SER A 56 37.80 -7.82 -13.16
CA SER A 56 38.84 -8.07 -12.18
C SER A 56 40.06 -7.15 -12.38
N ILE A 57 40.52 -6.96 -13.62
CA ILE A 57 41.60 -6.04 -13.95
C ILE A 57 41.22 -4.58 -13.60
N ALA A 58 39.99 -4.14 -13.84
CA ALA A 58 39.56 -2.79 -13.54
C ALA A 58 39.52 -2.53 -12.04
N MET A 59 39.02 -3.49 -11.27
CA MET A 59 39.01 -3.43 -9.79
C MET A 59 40.44 -3.44 -9.22
N THR A 60 41.30 -4.32 -9.71
CA THR A 60 42.71 -4.37 -9.28
C THR A 60 43.42 -3.03 -9.50
N LYS A 61 43.13 -2.34 -10.61
CA LYS A 61 43.70 -1.01 -10.89
C LYS A 61 43.20 0.04 -9.91
N ALA A 62 41.93 -0.05 -9.48
CA ALA A 62 41.40 0.86 -8.48
C ALA A 62 42.05 0.63 -7.10
N PHE A 63 42.25 -0.62 -6.70
CA PHE A 63 43.01 -0.95 -5.49
C PHE A 63 44.48 -0.50 -5.56
N LEU A 64 45.12 -0.62 -6.73
CA LEU A 64 46.47 -0.12 -6.97
C LEU A 64 46.57 1.39 -6.78
N ALA A 65 45.60 2.14 -7.24
CA ALA A 65 45.56 3.58 -7.11
C ALA A 65 45.46 4.10 -5.68
N VAL A 66 44.80 3.32 -4.79
CA VAL A 66 44.58 3.68 -3.38
C VAL A 66 45.66 3.07 -2.46
N ASN A 67 46.00 1.79 -2.64
CA ASN A 67 46.81 1.03 -1.70
C ASN A 67 48.29 0.92 -2.11
N GLY A 68 48.65 1.44 -3.30
CA GLY A 68 49.98 1.31 -3.85
C GLY A 68 50.35 -0.13 -4.30
N GLY A 69 51.50 -0.30 -4.94
CA GLY A 69 51.87 -1.57 -5.61
C GLY A 69 51.99 -2.78 -4.69
N GLN A 70 52.45 -2.59 -3.44
CA GLN A 70 52.62 -3.69 -2.47
C GLN A 70 51.29 -4.05 -1.79
N GLY A 71 50.41 -3.07 -1.51
CA GLY A 71 49.10 -3.29 -0.91
C GLY A 71 48.14 -4.02 -1.83
N ALA A 72 48.15 -3.67 -3.13
CA ALA A 72 47.29 -4.30 -4.14
C ALA A 72 47.73 -5.72 -4.55
N ALA A 73 49.01 -6.11 -4.27
CA ALA A 73 49.49 -7.46 -4.52
C ALA A 73 49.22 -8.44 -3.36
N SER A 74 48.56 -7.99 -2.27
CA SER A 74 48.26 -8.84 -1.11
C SER A 74 47.28 -9.96 -1.48
N ALA A 75 47.37 -11.12 -0.83
CA ALA A 75 46.45 -12.25 -1.04
C ALA A 75 45.03 -11.82 -0.75
N ARG A 76 44.79 -11.03 0.31
CA ARG A 76 43.49 -10.48 0.69
C ARG A 76 42.82 -9.67 -0.47
N VAL A 77 43.57 -8.79 -1.12
CA VAL A 77 43.03 -7.95 -2.21
C VAL A 77 42.70 -8.82 -3.42
N ARG A 78 43.51 -9.83 -3.73
CA ARG A 78 43.23 -10.74 -4.84
C ARG A 78 41.95 -11.56 -4.59
N GLU A 79 41.79 -12.13 -3.41
CA GLU A 79 40.58 -12.88 -3.02
C GLU A 79 39.36 -12.00 -3.01
N LEU A 80 39.45 -10.78 -2.49
CA LEU A 80 38.37 -9.82 -2.48
C LEU A 80 37.95 -9.42 -3.92
N VAL A 81 38.91 -9.11 -4.79
CA VAL A 81 38.63 -8.76 -6.19
C VAL A 81 37.98 -9.95 -6.93
N GLU A 82 38.40 -11.18 -6.65
CA GLU A 82 37.77 -12.37 -7.21
C GLU A 82 36.33 -12.53 -6.74
N GLN A 83 36.07 -12.41 -5.44
CA GLN A 83 34.71 -12.46 -4.86
C GLN A 83 33.81 -11.36 -5.43
N LEU A 84 34.30 -10.12 -5.50
CA LEU A 84 33.55 -8.99 -6.07
C LEU A 84 33.28 -9.19 -7.55
N THR A 85 34.24 -9.74 -8.31
CA THR A 85 34.05 -10.04 -9.74
C THR A 85 32.95 -11.08 -9.94
N VAL A 86 32.96 -12.16 -9.16
CA VAL A 86 31.90 -13.18 -9.18
C VAL A 86 30.54 -12.56 -8.82
N GLY A 87 30.50 -11.69 -7.81
CA GLY A 87 29.30 -10.97 -7.40
C GLY A 87 28.71 -10.08 -8.50
N VAL A 88 29.57 -9.32 -9.20
CA VAL A 88 29.18 -8.46 -10.33
C VAL A 88 28.64 -9.29 -11.49
N VAL A 89 29.35 -10.36 -11.88
CA VAL A 89 28.92 -11.27 -12.95
C VAL A 89 27.57 -11.89 -12.61
N SER A 90 27.39 -12.40 -11.40
CA SER A 90 26.15 -13.01 -10.95
C SER A 90 25.00 -11.99 -10.92
N ALA A 91 25.26 -10.74 -10.55
CA ALA A 91 24.28 -9.67 -10.55
C ALA A 91 23.83 -9.30 -11.98
N LEU A 92 24.76 -9.27 -12.94
CA LEU A 92 24.46 -9.03 -14.34
C LEU A 92 23.65 -10.19 -14.95
N MET A 93 24.06 -11.44 -14.69
CA MET A 93 23.37 -12.62 -15.22
C MET A 93 21.97 -12.81 -14.68
N ARG A 94 21.73 -12.48 -13.40
CA ARG A 94 20.36 -12.49 -12.82
C ARG A 94 19.40 -11.52 -13.50
N ARG A 95 19.90 -10.46 -14.13
CA ARG A 95 19.06 -9.50 -14.86
C ARG A 95 18.61 -10.00 -16.23
N GLN A 96 19.35 -10.92 -16.83
CA GLN A 96 19.06 -11.51 -18.14
C GLN A 96 19.33 -13.02 -18.09
N PRO A 97 18.46 -13.81 -17.43
CA PRO A 97 18.70 -15.25 -17.20
C PRO A 97 18.83 -16.08 -18.46
N ALA A 98 18.27 -15.60 -19.58
CA ALA A 98 18.30 -16.26 -20.89
C ALA A 98 19.50 -15.88 -21.78
N GLY A 99 20.46 -15.11 -21.26
CA GLY A 99 21.51 -14.49 -22.05
C GLY A 99 21.10 -13.11 -22.60
N GLY A 100 22.06 -12.34 -23.15
CA GLY A 100 21.74 -11.04 -23.69
C GLY A 100 22.94 -10.11 -23.83
N THR A 101 22.64 -8.81 -23.98
CA THR A 101 23.68 -7.81 -24.23
C THR A 101 23.61 -6.73 -23.16
N PHE A 102 24.74 -6.42 -22.52
CA PHE A 102 24.89 -5.34 -21.55
C PHE A 102 25.65 -4.17 -22.17
N HIS A 103 25.31 -2.95 -21.77
CA HIS A 103 26.14 -1.79 -22.08
C HIS A 103 27.36 -1.77 -21.13
N ILE A 104 28.51 -1.27 -21.61
CA ILE A 104 29.73 -1.20 -20.79
C ILE A 104 29.52 -0.36 -19.52
N GLU A 105 28.63 0.64 -19.54
CA GLU A 105 28.32 1.46 -18.38
C GLU A 105 27.62 0.64 -17.30
N ASP A 106 26.71 -0.28 -17.66
CA ASP A 106 26.03 -1.17 -16.70
C ASP A 106 27.01 -2.05 -15.94
N VAL A 107 28.05 -2.52 -16.66
CA VAL A 107 29.12 -3.29 -16.04
C VAL A 107 29.92 -2.43 -15.06
N GLN A 108 30.24 -1.20 -15.46
CA GLN A 108 31.01 -0.27 -14.62
C GLN A 108 30.24 0.15 -13.37
N ASP A 109 28.93 0.38 -13.49
CA ASP A 109 28.07 0.72 -12.37
C ASP A 109 27.98 -0.44 -11.37
N GLN A 110 27.91 -1.70 -11.87
CA GLN A 110 27.96 -2.86 -10.97
C GLN A 110 29.32 -3.04 -10.26
N VAL A 111 30.42 -2.68 -10.92
CA VAL A 111 31.76 -2.68 -10.29
C VAL A 111 31.83 -1.66 -9.15
N GLU A 112 31.35 -0.44 -9.41
CA GLU A 112 31.27 0.62 -8.40
C GLU A 112 30.44 0.20 -7.18
N LEU A 113 29.24 -0.34 -7.43
CA LEU A 113 28.37 -0.87 -6.39
C LEU A 113 28.99 -2.00 -5.58
N ALA A 114 29.71 -2.91 -6.23
CA ALA A 114 30.38 -4.01 -5.55
C ALA A 114 31.49 -3.49 -4.63
N LEU A 115 32.30 -2.52 -5.09
CA LEU A 115 33.34 -1.89 -4.26
C LEU A 115 32.76 -1.12 -3.08
N MET A 116 31.66 -0.38 -3.27
CA MET A 116 30.97 0.32 -2.17
C MET A 116 30.41 -0.67 -1.12
N ARG A 117 29.78 -1.75 -1.57
CA ARG A 117 29.20 -2.78 -0.68
C ARG A 117 30.23 -3.55 0.15
N SER A 118 31.45 -3.69 -0.38
CA SER A 118 32.52 -4.36 0.34
C SER A 118 33.17 -3.52 1.44
N GLY A 119 32.74 -2.26 1.59
CA GLY A 119 33.34 -1.33 2.56
C GLY A 119 34.63 -0.65 2.08
N GLU A 120 35.04 -0.90 0.82
CA GLU A 120 36.24 -0.32 0.23
C GLU A 120 35.93 1.05 -0.41
N HIS A 121 35.48 2.00 0.41
CA HIS A 121 34.95 3.30 -0.04
C HIS A 121 35.99 4.16 -0.76
N ASP A 122 37.24 4.16 -0.31
CA ASP A 122 38.32 4.92 -0.96
C ASP A 122 38.64 4.34 -2.35
N VAL A 123 38.57 3.03 -2.50
CA VAL A 123 38.78 2.32 -3.76
C VAL A 123 37.61 2.60 -4.72
N ALA A 124 36.38 2.57 -4.24
CA ALA A 124 35.20 2.93 -5.00
C ALA A 124 35.30 4.38 -5.48
N ARG A 125 35.65 5.32 -4.61
CA ARG A 125 35.86 6.73 -4.94
C ARG A 125 36.96 6.92 -6.00
N ALA A 126 38.09 6.23 -5.85
CA ALA A 126 39.18 6.28 -6.82
C ALA A 126 38.74 5.72 -8.18
N TYR A 127 37.91 4.67 -8.20
CA TYR A 127 37.35 4.10 -9.42
C TYR A 127 36.46 5.09 -10.16
N VAL A 128 35.54 5.77 -9.43
CA VAL A 128 34.63 6.80 -9.98
C VAL A 128 35.39 7.99 -10.51
N LEU A 129 36.39 8.52 -9.78
CA LEU A 129 37.20 9.65 -10.21
C LEU A 129 38.05 9.30 -11.44
N TYR A 130 38.60 8.09 -11.51
CA TYR A 130 39.31 7.60 -12.68
C TYR A 130 38.39 7.50 -13.92
N ARG A 131 37.16 7.01 -13.72
CA ARG A 131 36.14 6.92 -14.77
C ARG A 131 35.76 8.31 -15.30
N ALA A 132 35.50 9.26 -14.39
CA ALA A 132 35.18 10.66 -14.75
C ALA A 132 36.33 11.33 -15.52
N LYS A 133 37.56 11.23 -15.02
CA LYS A 133 38.76 11.77 -15.70
C LYS A 133 38.95 11.20 -17.11
N ARG A 134 38.75 9.89 -17.25
CA ARG A 134 38.84 9.23 -18.57
C ARG A 134 37.68 9.61 -19.49
N GLN A 135 36.55 10.01 -18.97
CA GLN A 135 35.43 10.52 -19.77
C GLN A 135 35.78 11.93 -20.29
N GLU A 136 36.34 12.77 -19.45
CA GLU A 136 36.77 14.12 -19.77
C GLU A 136 37.94 14.13 -20.79
N GLU A 137 38.99 13.29 -20.62
CA GLU A 137 40.11 13.11 -21.58
C GLU A 137 39.59 12.66 -22.95
N ARG A 138 38.57 11.81 -22.99
CA ARG A 138 37.97 11.37 -24.28
C ARG A 138 37.13 12.44 -24.93
N ALA A 139 36.35 13.20 -24.15
CA ALA A 139 35.60 14.35 -24.67
C ALA A 139 36.53 15.39 -25.29
N GLN A 140 37.65 15.66 -24.63
CA GLN A 140 38.71 16.53 -25.19
C GLN A 140 39.39 15.95 -26.43
N GLN A 141 39.64 14.65 -26.49
CA GLN A 141 40.20 13.96 -27.67
C GLN A 141 39.21 13.88 -28.83
N GLN A 142 37.90 13.76 -28.57
CA GLN A 142 36.86 13.83 -29.60
C GLN A 142 36.68 15.25 -30.14
N ALA A 143 36.74 16.26 -29.26
CA ALA A 143 36.74 17.67 -29.68
C ALA A 143 37.97 18.04 -30.52
N ALA A 144 39.13 17.39 -30.28
CA ALA A 144 40.38 17.59 -31.05
C ALA A 144 40.42 16.82 -32.38
N LYS A 145 39.60 15.78 -32.54
CA LYS A 145 39.46 15.00 -33.80
C LYS A 145 38.20 15.45 -34.53
N GLY A 146 38.17 16.70 -34.93
CA GLY A 146 37.12 17.22 -35.79
C GLY A 146 37.07 16.53 -37.16
N ALA A 147 36.26 15.53 -37.30
CA ALA A 147 35.54 15.06 -38.48
C ALA A 147 34.80 13.78 -38.09
N ALA A 148 33.51 13.93 -37.74
CA ALA A 148 32.63 12.80 -37.54
C ALA A 148 32.36 12.11 -38.89
N GLU A 149 32.46 10.78 -38.92
CA GLU A 149 31.73 10.00 -39.92
C GLU A 149 30.21 10.35 -39.73
N PRO A 150 29.43 10.45 -40.83
CA PRO A 150 28.01 10.74 -40.70
C PRO A 150 27.38 9.67 -39.81
N PRO A 151 26.55 10.05 -38.86
CA PRO A 151 25.89 9.07 -37.97
C PRO A 151 25.07 8.12 -38.86
N HIS A 152 25.26 6.80 -38.70
CA HIS A 152 24.38 5.82 -39.32
C HIS A 152 22.95 6.22 -39.02
N ALA A 153 22.16 6.52 -40.07
CA ALA A 153 20.78 6.92 -39.91
C ALA A 153 20.03 5.77 -39.24
N LEU A 154 19.62 5.95 -37.98
CA LEU A 154 18.79 5.00 -37.25
C LEU A 154 17.43 4.93 -37.95
N HIS A 155 16.91 3.72 -38.13
CA HIS A 155 15.57 3.48 -38.65
C HIS A 155 14.66 2.96 -37.55
N ILE A 156 13.39 3.30 -37.63
CA ILE A 156 12.31 2.76 -36.79
C ILE A 156 11.33 1.97 -37.64
N VAL A 157 10.58 1.07 -37.03
CA VAL A 157 9.48 0.34 -37.68
C VAL A 157 8.16 0.95 -37.25
N VAL A 158 7.43 1.48 -38.24
CA VAL A 158 6.08 2.04 -38.05
C VAL A 158 5.13 1.26 -38.93
N ASP A 159 4.10 0.64 -38.39
CA ASP A 159 3.12 -0.19 -39.12
C ASP A 159 3.78 -1.26 -40.01
N GLY A 160 4.88 -1.85 -39.54
CA GLY A 160 5.65 -2.89 -40.27
C GLY A 160 6.58 -2.31 -41.36
N GLN A 161 6.64 -1.00 -41.56
CA GLN A 161 7.53 -0.35 -42.53
C GLN A 161 8.73 0.28 -41.80
N ARG A 162 9.92 0.06 -42.36
CA ARG A 162 11.15 0.66 -41.90
C ARG A 162 11.32 2.07 -42.44
N VAL A 163 11.31 3.07 -41.56
CA VAL A 163 11.44 4.48 -41.91
C VAL A 163 12.64 5.11 -41.16
N PRO A 164 13.30 6.13 -41.67
CA PRO A 164 14.37 6.83 -40.95
C PRO A 164 13.79 7.46 -39.66
N LEU A 165 14.56 7.42 -38.55
CA LEU A 165 14.22 8.09 -37.31
C LEU A 165 14.21 9.60 -37.50
N ASP A 166 13.04 10.22 -37.36
CA ASP A 166 12.93 11.68 -37.31
C ASP A 166 13.32 12.19 -35.91
N GLN A 167 14.59 12.51 -35.74
CA GLN A 167 15.13 13.04 -34.50
C GLN A 167 14.48 14.39 -34.12
N GLN A 168 14.05 15.19 -35.10
CA GLN A 168 13.42 16.48 -34.85
C GLN A 168 12.01 16.29 -34.27
N LYS A 169 11.24 15.33 -34.79
CA LYS A 169 9.96 14.95 -34.22
C LYS A 169 10.10 14.44 -32.79
N LEU A 170 11.09 13.56 -32.53
CA LEU A 170 11.39 13.06 -31.20
C LEU A 170 11.79 14.20 -30.25
N LYS A 171 12.66 15.11 -30.68
CA LYS A 171 13.05 16.29 -29.91
C LYS A 171 11.84 17.17 -29.58
N THR A 172 10.95 17.40 -30.54
CA THR A 172 9.73 18.20 -30.35
C THR A 172 8.81 17.54 -29.29
N MET A 173 8.63 16.24 -29.34
CA MET A 173 7.85 15.49 -28.36
C MET A 173 8.42 15.63 -26.94
N ILE A 174 9.74 15.43 -26.79
CA ILE A 174 10.42 15.56 -25.48
C ILE A 174 10.35 17.00 -24.98
N THR A 175 10.64 17.99 -25.82
CA THR A 175 10.58 19.42 -25.45
C THR A 175 9.17 19.81 -25.03
N SER A 176 8.14 19.31 -25.73
CA SER A 176 6.73 19.56 -25.35
C SER A 176 6.41 18.99 -23.96
N ALA A 177 6.98 17.86 -23.58
CA ALA A 177 6.84 17.30 -22.24
C ALA A 177 7.54 18.14 -21.16
N CYS A 178 8.56 18.92 -21.52
CA CYS A 178 9.30 19.78 -20.59
C CYS A 178 8.71 21.18 -20.41
N ILE A 179 7.65 21.55 -21.14
CA ILE A 179 7.05 22.90 -21.07
C ILE A 179 6.65 23.26 -19.65
N GLY A 180 7.14 24.44 -19.18
CA GLY A 180 6.92 24.93 -17.81
C GLY A 180 7.85 24.34 -16.75
N LEU A 181 8.76 23.45 -17.13
CA LEU A 181 9.72 22.77 -16.24
C LEU A 181 11.18 23.04 -16.66
N GLU A 182 11.42 23.90 -17.64
CA GLU A 182 12.72 24.12 -18.30
C GLU A 182 13.84 24.56 -17.34
N LYS A 183 13.48 25.12 -16.18
CA LYS A 183 14.44 25.51 -15.14
C LYS A 183 15.00 24.31 -14.36
N HIS A 184 14.31 23.19 -14.41
CA HIS A 184 14.57 21.99 -13.60
C HIS A 184 14.96 20.78 -14.41
N VAL A 185 14.68 20.76 -15.72
CA VAL A 185 14.87 19.59 -16.59
C VAL A 185 15.59 19.98 -17.87
N ASP A 186 16.35 19.04 -18.41
CA ASP A 186 17.10 19.18 -19.66
C ASP A 186 16.54 18.21 -20.72
N ALA A 187 15.86 18.77 -21.72
CA ALA A 187 15.27 18.02 -22.83
C ALA A 187 16.35 17.35 -23.72
N ASP A 188 17.51 18.00 -23.90
CA ASP A 188 18.60 17.46 -24.72
C ASP A 188 19.27 16.27 -24.01
N ALA A 189 19.36 16.26 -22.67
CA ALA A 189 19.81 15.12 -21.90
C ALA A 189 18.88 13.91 -22.08
N ILE A 190 17.54 14.11 -22.04
CA ILE A 190 16.57 13.05 -22.29
C ILE A 190 16.70 12.53 -23.73
N LEU A 191 16.81 13.42 -24.72
CA LEU A 191 16.96 13.05 -26.14
C LEU A 191 18.23 12.22 -26.36
N HIS A 192 19.36 12.68 -25.83
CA HIS A 192 20.64 11.99 -25.95
C HIS A 192 20.58 10.59 -25.34
N GLU A 193 20.01 10.46 -24.14
CA GLU A 193 19.86 9.18 -23.47
C GLU A 193 18.89 8.25 -24.23
N THR A 194 17.79 8.81 -24.75
CA THR A 194 16.85 8.05 -25.58
C THR A 194 17.53 7.47 -26.80
N VAL A 195 18.19 8.31 -27.62
CA VAL A 195 18.84 7.89 -28.86
C VAL A 195 19.96 6.89 -28.57
N ARG A 196 20.71 7.08 -27.47
CA ARG A 196 21.79 6.17 -27.06
C ARG A 196 21.32 4.73 -26.83
N ASN A 197 20.07 4.58 -26.40
CA ASN A 197 19.48 3.29 -26.03
C ASN A 197 18.67 2.64 -27.18
N LEU A 198 18.64 3.26 -28.39
CA LEU A 198 17.98 2.69 -29.56
C LEU A 198 18.91 1.80 -30.37
N TYR A 199 18.31 0.83 -31.03
CA TYR A 199 18.94 0.02 -32.06
C TYR A 199 18.25 0.27 -33.41
N ASP A 200 18.94 0.02 -34.51
CA ASP A 200 18.41 0.22 -35.87
C ASP A 200 17.30 -0.78 -36.19
N GLY A 201 16.14 -0.29 -36.61
CA GLY A 201 14.93 -1.09 -36.85
C GLY A 201 14.07 -1.30 -35.59
N VAL A 202 14.22 -0.47 -34.55
CA VAL A 202 13.39 -0.52 -33.33
C VAL A 202 11.94 -0.19 -33.65
N PRO A 203 10.94 -0.92 -33.09
CA PRO A 203 9.52 -0.53 -33.17
C PRO A 203 9.25 0.86 -32.57
N VAL A 204 8.31 1.61 -33.15
CA VAL A 204 7.97 2.95 -32.68
C VAL A 204 7.46 2.96 -31.23
N GLU A 205 6.82 1.91 -30.79
CA GLU A 205 6.36 1.73 -29.39
C GLU A 205 7.56 1.63 -28.44
N GLU A 206 8.63 0.96 -28.84
CA GLU A 206 9.88 0.87 -28.08
C GLU A 206 10.61 2.21 -28.04
N LEU A 207 10.53 3.03 -29.08
CA LEU A 207 11.05 4.39 -29.10
C LEU A 207 10.39 5.23 -27.99
N TYR A 208 9.06 5.19 -27.86
CA TYR A 208 8.36 5.94 -26.82
C TYR A 208 8.68 5.42 -25.42
N LYS A 209 8.76 4.10 -25.25
CA LYS A 209 9.21 3.50 -23.98
C LYS A 209 10.63 3.93 -23.63
N SER A 210 11.53 3.99 -24.60
CA SER A 210 12.91 4.45 -24.39
C SER A 210 12.96 5.89 -23.90
N ALA A 211 12.12 6.79 -24.44
CA ALA A 211 12.03 8.17 -23.98
C ALA A 211 11.51 8.27 -22.54
N ILE A 212 10.48 7.49 -22.19
CA ILE A 212 9.94 7.40 -20.84
C ILE A 212 11.04 6.92 -19.87
N LEU A 213 11.76 5.86 -20.22
CA LEU A 213 12.82 5.30 -19.38
C LEU A 213 14.02 6.24 -19.23
N ALA A 214 14.37 6.98 -20.29
CA ALA A 214 15.43 7.99 -20.26
C ALA A 214 15.08 9.13 -19.29
N ALA A 215 13.85 9.66 -19.35
CA ALA A 215 13.38 10.69 -18.42
C ALA A 215 13.28 10.15 -16.97
N ARG A 216 12.79 8.91 -16.79
CA ARG A 216 12.70 8.23 -15.49
C ARG A 216 14.08 8.09 -14.83
N ALA A 217 15.12 7.77 -15.57
CA ALA A 217 16.47 7.63 -15.03
C ALA A 217 17.03 8.95 -14.45
N LEU A 218 16.47 10.09 -14.85
CA LEU A 218 16.89 11.41 -14.39
C LEU A 218 16.09 11.90 -13.16
N MET A 219 15.06 11.17 -12.70
CA MET A 219 14.22 11.57 -11.54
C MET A 219 15.04 11.76 -10.27
N GLU A 220 16.14 11.03 -10.11
CA GLU A 220 17.04 11.19 -8.97
C GLU A 220 17.77 12.53 -8.96
N LYS A 221 17.95 13.14 -10.13
CA LYS A 221 18.61 14.45 -10.26
C LYS A 221 17.68 15.60 -9.95
N ASP A 222 16.40 15.45 -10.33
CA ASP A 222 15.36 16.44 -10.03
C ASP A 222 13.97 15.79 -10.05
N PRO A 223 13.13 15.99 -9.03
CA PRO A 223 11.75 15.49 -8.98
C PRO A 223 10.89 15.91 -10.20
N ALA A 224 11.17 17.05 -10.81
CA ALA A 224 10.45 17.53 -11.99
C ALA A 224 10.50 16.56 -13.19
N TYR A 225 11.49 15.69 -13.26
CA TYR A 225 11.53 14.63 -14.28
C TYR A 225 10.39 13.62 -14.11
N SER A 226 9.79 13.48 -12.91
CA SER A 226 8.58 12.67 -12.72
C SER A 226 7.41 13.19 -13.54
N GLN A 227 7.22 14.52 -13.58
CA GLN A 227 6.18 15.14 -14.42
C GLN A 227 6.48 14.99 -15.90
N VAL A 228 7.74 15.16 -16.33
CA VAL A 228 8.15 14.94 -17.73
C VAL A 228 7.88 13.49 -18.16
N THR A 229 8.27 12.53 -17.31
CA THR A 229 8.04 11.10 -17.55
C THR A 229 6.54 10.79 -17.67
N ALA A 230 5.70 11.38 -16.79
CA ALA A 230 4.25 11.26 -16.87
C ALA A 230 3.69 11.82 -18.19
N ARG A 231 4.18 12.97 -18.65
CA ARG A 231 3.71 13.59 -19.90
C ARG A 231 4.14 12.80 -21.14
N LEU A 232 5.29 12.16 -21.11
CA LEU A 232 5.72 11.21 -22.15
C LEU A 232 4.84 9.95 -22.15
N LEU A 233 4.51 9.42 -20.98
CA LEU A 233 3.54 8.33 -20.84
C LEU A 233 2.16 8.74 -21.32
N MET A 234 1.71 9.95 -21.00
CA MET A 234 0.42 10.50 -21.45
C MET A 234 0.34 10.57 -22.98
N HIS A 235 1.44 10.90 -23.66
CA HIS A 235 1.49 10.86 -25.13
C HIS A 235 1.20 9.46 -25.66
N THR A 236 1.77 8.43 -25.04
CA THR A 236 1.53 7.02 -25.40
C THR A 236 0.06 6.62 -25.14
N ILE A 237 -0.49 7.00 -23.97
CA ILE A 237 -1.89 6.72 -23.63
C ILE A 237 -2.84 7.38 -24.62
N ARG A 238 -2.60 8.63 -25.01
CA ARG A 238 -3.42 9.33 -26.02
C ARG A 238 -3.41 8.59 -27.35
N LYS A 239 -2.25 8.14 -27.82
CA LYS A 239 -2.14 7.33 -29.05
C LYS A 239 -2.94 6.04 -28.95
N GLU A 240 -2.85 5.33 -27.83
CA GLU A 240 -3.59 4.08 -27.60
C GLU A 240 -5.11 4.31 -27.62
N VAL A 241 -5.58 5.30 -26.85
CA VAL A 241 -7.02 5.54 -26.61
C VAL A 241 -7.70 6.21 -27.81
N PHE A 242 -7.07 7.23 -28.39
CA PHE A 242 -7.64 7.96 -29.53
C PHE A 242 -7.32 7.30 -30.89
N GLY A 243 -6.35 6.36 -30.93
CA GLY A 243 -5.93 5.68 -32.16
C GLY A 243 -5.04 6.53 -33.07
N THR A 244 -4.68 7.74 -32.67
CA THR A 244 -3.81 8.68 -33.41
C THR A 244 -2.89 9.43 -32.44
N GLU A 245 -1.76 9.90 -32.95
CA GLU A 245 -0.90 10.81 -32.19
C GLU A 245 -1.58 12.16 -32.02
N VAL A 246 -1.78 12.58 -30.77
CA VAL A 246 -2.43 13.84 -30.39
C VAL A 246 -1.50 14.67 -29.52
N ALA A 247 -1.22 15.90 -29.96
CA ALA A 247 -0.45 16.85 -29.16
C ALA A 247 -1.24 17.30 -27.93
N GLN A 248 -0.54 17.73 -26.87
CA GLN A 248 -1.20 18.23 -25.65
C GLN A 248 -2.13 19.41 -25.93
N ALA A 249 -1.75 20.30 -26.84
CA ALA A 249 -2.57 21.47 -27.19
C ALA A 249 -3.91 21.10 -27.83
N ASP A 250 -4.00 19.97 -28.53
CA ASP A 250 -5.19 19.50 -29.24
C ASP A 250 -6.03 18.53 -28.40
N ALA A 251 -5.57 18.15 -27.24
CA ALA A 251 -6.22 17.15 -26.38
C ALA A 251 -7.68 17.53 -26.05
N GLY A 252 -7.98 18.82 -25.87
CA GLY A 252 -9.31 19.30 -25.54
C GLY A 252 -10.39 18.94 -26.58
N ALA A 253 -10.08 19.18 -27.86
CA ALA A 253 -10.99 18.84 -28.95
C ALA A 253 -11.22 17.32 -29.05
N HIS A 254 -10.16 16.54 -28.85
CA HIS A 254 -10.24 15.07 -28.88
C HIS A 254 -11.04 14.53 -27.69
N TYR A 255 -10.90 15.07 -26.50
CA TYR A 255 -11.71 14.69 -25.34
C TYR A 255 -13.21 14.92 -25.59
N ILE A 256 -13.59 16.09 -26.14
CA ILE A 256 -14.99 16.44 -26.42
C ILE A 256 -15.61 15.49 -27.44
N ASP A 257 -14.89 15.14 -28.49
CA ASP A 257 -15.36 14.20 -29.52
C ASP A 257 -15.36 12.75 -29.05
N TYR A 258 -14.35 12.35 -28.28
CA TYR A 258 -14.15 10.97 -27.85
C TYR A 258 -15.05 10.56 -26.68
N PHE A 259 -15.33 11.45 -25.72
CA PHE A 259 -16.03 11.08 -24.49
C PHE A 259 -17.38 10.39 -24.72
N PRO A 260 -18.29 10.89 -25.60
CA PRO A 260 -19.52 10.18 -25.91
C PRO A 260 -19.29 8.81 -26.59
N LYS A 261 -18.24 8.71 -27.42
CA LYS A 261 -17.85 7.46 -28.07
C LYS A 261 -17.33 6.44 -27.06
N PHE A 262 -16.54 6.90 -26.07
CA PHE A 262 -16.04 6.09 -24.96
C PHE A 262 -17.19 5.47 -24.17
N ILE A 263 -18.15 6.28 -23.71
CA ILE A 263 -19.31 5.77 -22.97
C ILE A 263 -20.08 4.72 -23.78
N LYS A 264 -20.34 5.00 -25.05
CA LYS A 264 -20.99 4.04 -25.93
C LYS A 264 -20.19 2.75 -26.08
N LYS A 265 -18.90 2.86 -26.40
CA LYS A 265 -17.98 1.71 -26.53
C LYS A 265 -17.92 0.86 -25.27
N GLY A 266 -17.92 1.50 -24.09
CA GLY A 266 -17.92 0.80 -22.80
C GLY A 266 -19.26 0.08 -22.53
N ILE A 267 -20.40 0.66 -22.92
CA ILE A 267 -21.70 0.01 -22.81
C ILE A 267 -21.80 -1.17 -23.79
N ASP A 268 -21.42 -0.97 -25.06
CA ASP A 268 -21.45 -2.01 -26.09
C ASP A 268 -20.54 -3.22 -25.73
N ALA A 269 -19.45 -2.96 -25.00
CA ALA A 269 -18.54 -3.98 -24.47
C ALA A 269 -18.98 -4.59 -23.13
N GLU A 270 -20.16 -4.26 -22.62
CA GLU A 270 -20.71 -4.73 -21.33
C GLU A 270 -19.83 -4.39 -20.10
N LEU A 271 -19.02 -3.34 -20.21
CA LEU A 271 -18.19 -2.82 -19.10
C LEU A 271 -18.92 -1.76 -18.30
N LEU A 272 -19.70 -0.90 -18.94
CA LEU A 272 -20.38 0.24 -18.32
C LEU A 272 -21.89 0.00 -18.18
N ASP A 273 -22.47 0.61 -17.12
CA ASP A 273 -23.92 0.61 -16.91
C ASP A 273 -24.61 1.41 -18.03
N THR A 274 -25.65 0.83 -18.60
CA THR A 274 -26.46 1.44 -19.67
C THR A 274 -27.07 2.79 -19.27
N LYS A 275 -27.29 3.02 -17.97
CA LYS A 275 -27.78 4.30 -17.42
C LYS A 275 -26.84 5.47 -17.71
N LEU A 276 -25.54 5.22 -17.88
CA LEU A 276 -24.58 6.29 -18.22
C LEU A 276 -24.89 6.89 -19.61
N GLY A 277 -25.43 6.10 -20.53
CA GLY A 277 -25.90 6.59 -21.85
C GLY A 277 -27.08 7.54 -21.79
N GLN A 278 -27.77 7.68 -20.66
CA GLN A 278 -28.92 8.56 -20.47
C GLN A 278 -28.55 9.98 -20.03
N PHE A 279 -27.27 10.24 -19.68
CA PHE A 279 -26.78 11.58 -19.38
C PHE A 279 -26.64 12.42 -20.67
N ASP A 280 -26.68 13.75 -20.53
CA ASP A 280 -26.24 14.65 -21.60
C ASP A 280 -24.71 14.57 -21.77
N LEU A 281 -24.27 13.57 -22.53
CA LEU A 281 -22.85 13.30 -22.75
C LEU A 281 -22.12 14.46 -23.42
N LYS A 282 -22.82 15.29 -24.22
CA LYS A 282 -22.22 16.48 -24.86
C LYS A 282 -21.97 17.59 -23.83
N LYS A 283 -22.91 17.78 -22.88
CA LYS A 283 -22.73 18.74 -21.77
C LYS A 283 -21.56 18.30 -20.89
N LEU A 284 -21.48 17.01 -20.55
CA LEU A 284 -20.40 16.47 -19.72
C LEU A 284 -19.04 16.53 -20.43
N ALA A 285 -18.97 16.22 -21.72
CA ALA A 285 -17.74 16.31 -22.51
C ALA A 285 -17.15 17.73 -22.51
N LYS A 286 -18.01 18.77 -22.61
CA LYS A 286 -17.61 20.18 -22.56
C LYS A 286 -17.11 20.63 -21.17
N ALA A 287 -17.48 19.92 -20.10
CA ALA A 287 -17.06 20.21 -18.74
C ALA A 287 -15.69 19.59 -18.39
N LEU A 288 -15.16 18.71 -19.24
CA LEU A 288 -13.81 18.16 -19.05
C LEU A 288 -12.74 19.25 -19.14
N VAL A 289 -11.70 19.12 -18.32
CA VAL A 289 -10.58 20.07 -18.25
C VAL A 289 -9.27 19.31 -18.55
N PRO A 290 -8.88 19.20 -19.84
CA PRO A 290 -7.74 18.40 -20.28
C PRO A 290 -6.39 18.83 -19.70
N GLU A 291 -6.26 20.11 -19.31
CA GLU A 291 -5.06 20.68 -18.73
C GLU A 291 -4.71 20.00 -17.38
N ARG A 292 -5.69 19.40 -16.71
CA ARG A 292 -5.49 18.64 -15.49
C ARG A 292 -4.72 17.33 -15.71
N ASP A 293 -4.56 16.88 -16.95
CA ASP A 293 -3.66 15.77 -17.30
C ASP A 293 -2.18 16.09 -17.00
N LEU A 294 -1.80 17.37 -16.92
CA LEU A 294 -0.44 17.81 -16.67
C LEU A 294 -0.03 17.77 -15.19
N GLN A 295 -0.97 17.58 -14.28
CA GLN A 295 -0.70 17.57 -12.84
C GLN A 295 -0.13 16.24 -12.32
N PHE A 296 -0.24 15.17 -13.11
CA PHE A 296 0.24 13.85 -12.71
C PHE A 296 1.76 13.77 -12.61
N GLY A 297 2.25 13.13 -11.53
CA GLY A 297 3.56 12.51 -11.51
C GLY A 297 3.54 11.14 -12.17
N TYR A 298 4.73 10.59 -12.45
CA TYR A 298 4.87 9.32 -13.17
C TYR A 298 4.20 8.14 -12.44
N LEU A 299 4.46 7.98 -11.14
CA LEU A 299 3.85 6.91 -10.33
C LEU A 299 2.32 6.95 -10.38
N GLY A 300 1.73 8.15 -10.22
CA GLY A 300 0.28 8.32 -10.22
C GLY A 300 -0.36 7.94 -11.55
N LEU A 301 0.18 8.45 -12.65
CA LEU A 301 -0.34 8.15 -13.99
C LEU A 301 -0.14 6.68 -14.38
N GLN A 302 1.04 6.11 -14.09
CA GLN A 302 1.33 4.70 -14.36
C GLN A 302 0.38 3.79 -13.57
N THR A 303 0.11 4.13 -12.30
CA THR A 303 -0.85 3.40 -11.47
C THR A 303 -2.25 3.43 -12.06
N LEU A 304 -2.74 4.59 -12.55
CA LEU A 304 -4.03 4.69 -13.22
C LEU A 304 -4.07 3.84 -14.50
N TYR A 305 -3.04 3.95 -15.32
CA TYR A 305 -2.92 3.23 -16.59
C TYR A 305 -2.95 1.72 -16.40
N ASP A 306 -2.16 1.19 -15.46
CA ASP A 306 -2.02 -0.25 -15.27
C ASP A 306 -3.22 -0.88 -14.58
N ARG A 307 -3.82 -0.16 -13.62
CA ARG A 307 -4.78 -0.77 -12.68
C ARG A 307 -6.22 -0.25 -12.80
N TYR A 308 -6.41 1.01 -13.19
CA TYR A 308 -7.72 1.67 -13.08
C TYR A 308 -8.43 1.87 -14.40
N PHE A 309 -7.71 2.21 -15.47
CA PHE A 309 -8.34 2.48 -16.75
C PHE A 309 -8.98 1.23 -17.34
N LEU A 310 -10.23 1.38 -17.76
CA LEU A 310 -10.94 0.30 -18.46
C LEU A 310 -10.27 -0.02 -19.78
N HIS A 311 -10.23 -1.31 -20.10
CA HIS A 311 -9.65 -1.81 -21.33
C HIS A 311 -10.54 -2.87 -21.99
N ILE A 312 -10.44 -3.01 -23.30
CA ILE A 312 -11.04 -4.08 -24.09
C ILE A 312 -9.90 -4.90 -24.68
N GLN A 313 -9.80 -6.16 -24.30
CA GLN A 313 -8.72 -7.08 -24.75
C GLN A 313 -7.32 -6.48 -24.57
N GLY A 314 -7.07 -5.83 -23.46
CA GLY A 314 -5.78 -5.21 -23.13
C GLY A 314 -5.60 -3.77 -23.65
N THR A 315 -6.38 -3.29 -24.63
CA THR A 315 -6.33 -1.92 -25.13
C THR A 315 -7.17 -0.99 -24.26
N ARG A 316 -6.54 0.04 -23.66
CA ARG A 316 -7.24 1.03 -22.82
C ARG A 316 -8.25 1.83 -23.65
N ILE A 317 -9.36 2.15 -23.02
CA ILE A 317 -10.42 2.98 -23.63
C ILE A 317 -10.68 4.25 -22.79
N GLU A 318 -9.95 4.46 -21.71
CA GLU A 318 -10.10 5.64 -20.83
C GLU A 318 -8.86 6.52 -20.87
N MET A 319 -9.12 7.81 -20.91
CA MET A 319 -8.17 8.89 -20.60
C MET A 319 -8.45 9.40 -19.16
N PRO A 320 -7.51 10.07 -18.47
CA PRO A 320 -7.70 10.46 -17.07
C PRO A 320 -8.96 11.28 -16.82
N GLN A 321 -9.26 12.29 -17.64
CA GLN A 321 -10.45 13.11 -17.43
C GLN A 321 -11.74 12.34 -17.72
N ALA A 322 -11.74 11.44 -18.71
CA ALA A 322 -12.88 10.55 -18.98
C ALA A 322 -13.10 9.56 -17.83
N PHE A 323 -12.02 9.04 -17.24
CA PHE A 323 -12.07 8.19 -16.06
C PHE A 323 -12.74 8.90 -14.86
N TYR A 324 -12.28 10.10 -14.49
CA TYR A 324 -12.90 10.85 -13.39
C TYR A 324 -14.36 11.22 -13.68
N MET A 325 -14.68 11.57 -14.91
CA MET A 325 -16.08 11.86 -15.28
C MET A 325 -16.94 10.59 -15.20
N ARG A 326 -16.45 9.42 -15.63
CA ARG A 326 -17.19 8.15 -15.48
C ARG A 326 -17.48 7.86 -14.00
N VAL A 327 -16.47 8.02 -13.13
CA VAL A 327 -16.63 7.83 -11.68
C VAL A 327 -17.69 8.77 -11.14
N ALA A 328 -17.61 10.05 -11.49
CA ALA A 328 -18.55 11.08 -11.08
C ALA A 328 -19.98 10.82 -11.56
N MET A 329 -20.15 10.40 -12.82
CA MET A 329 -21.46 10.01 -13.38
C MET A 329 -22.07 8.83 -12.61
N GLY A 330 -21.26 7.80 -12.32
CA GLY A 330 -21.71 6.65 -11.54
C GLY A 330 -22.20 7.05 -10.15
N LEU A 331 -21.52 7.98 -9.48
CA LEU A 331 -21.91 8.51 -8.18
C LEU A 331 -23.14 9.42 -8.23
N ALA A 332 -23.44 10.02 -9.37
CA ALA A 332 -24.56 10.95 -9.57
C ALA A 332 -25.83 10.29 -10.12
N LEU A 333 -25.86 8.96 -10.32
CA LEU A 333 -26.95 8.25 -11.00
C LEU A 333 -28.35 8.55 -10.43
N ASN A 334 -28.46 8.71 -9.13
CA ASN A 334 -29.73 8.92 -8.42
C ASN A 334 -29.98 10.39 -8.04
N GLU A 335 -29.11 11.32 -8.46
CA GLU A 335 -29.30 12.75 -8.22
C GLU A 335 -30.38 13.33 -9.15
N ILE A 336 -31.14 14.31 -8.66
CA ILE A 336 -32.21 14.97 -9.43
C ILE A 336 -31.59 15.75 -10.59
N ASP A 337 -30.58 16.61 -10.33
CA ASP A 337 -29.79 17.30 -11.34
C ASP A 337 -28.47 16.57 -11.54
N ARG A 338 -28.55 15.37 -12.09
CA ARG A 338 -27.42 14.43 -12.18
C ARG A 338 -26.24 14.96 -13.01
N GLU A 339 -26.49 15.75 -14.06
CA GLU A 339 -25.42 16.35 -14.87
C GLU A 339 -24.65 17.41 -14.09
N ALA A 340 -25.33 18.29 -13.36
CA ALA A 340 -24.68 19.29 -12.52
C ALA A 340 -23.89 18.63 -11.39
N ARG A 341 -24.45 17.59 -10.75
CA ARG A 341 -23.77 16.82 -9.71
C ARG A 341 -22.59 16.03 -10.25
N ALA A 342 -22.72 15.42 -11.42
CA ALA A 342 -21.58 14.73 -12.04
C ALA A 342 -20.42 15.69 -12.35
N ILE A 343 -20.71 16.90 -12.82
CA ILE A 343 -19.70 17.95 -13.06
C ILE A 343 -19.05 18.39 -11.73
N GLU A 344 -19.84 18.61 -10.69
CA GLU A 344 -19.33 18.95 -9.35
C GLU A 344 -18.40 17.87 -8.80
N PHE A 345 -18.81 16.60 -8.85
CA PHE A 345 -18.03 15.45 -8.38
C PHE A 345 -16.76 15.25 -9.23
N TYR A 346 -16.87 15.43 -10.55
CA TYR A 346 -15.72 15.40 -11.45
C TYR A 346 -14.70 16.47 -11.11
N HIS A 347 -15.14 17.70 -10.86
CA HIS A 347 -14.21 18.77 -10.46
C HIS A 347 -13.49 18.40 -9.17
N LEU A 348 -14.19 17.90 -8.16
CA LEU A 348 -13.58 17.53 -6.88
C LEU A 348 -12.51 16.44 -7.04
N LEU A 349 -12.80 15.39 -7.82
CA LEU A 349 -11.86 14.29 -8.06
C LEU A 349 -10.68 14.72 -8.94
N SER A 350 -10.95 15.45 -10.02
CA SER A 350 -9.93 15.78 -11.03
C SER A 350 -9.02 16.94 -10.64
N THR A 351 -9.37 17.75 -9.64
CA THR A 351 -8.47 18.75 -9.02
C THR A 351 -7.58 18.16 -7.92
N PHE A 352 -7.78 16.89 -7.60
CA PHE A 352 -7.08 16.22 -6.50
C PHE A 352 -7.36 16.81 -5.10
N ASP A 353 -8.46 17.51 -4.91
CA ASP A 353 -8.84 18.01 -3.59
C ASP A 353 -9.33 16.89 -2.67
N PHE A 354 -9.89 15.84 -3.25
CA PHE A 354 -10.40 14.64 -2.58
C PHE A 354 -10.28 13.43 -3.50
N MET A 355 -10.11 12.24 -2.92
CA MET A 355 -10.14 11.00 -3.66
C MET A 355 -10.99 9.96 -2.95
N SER A 356 -11.88 9.31 -3.71
CA SER A 356 -12.64 8.15 -3.24
C SER A 356 -11.75 6.92 -3.10
N SER A 357 -12.20 5.95 -2.32
CA SER A 357 -11.51 4.66 -2.17
C SER A 357 -11.37 3.91 -3.50
N THR A 358 -10.38 3.02 -3.58
CA THR A 358 -10.07 2.23 -4.76
C THR A 358 -11.27 1.48 -5.35
N PRO A 359 -12.15 0.79 -4.59
CA PRO A 359 -13.33 0.14 -5.18
C PRO A 359 -14.29 1.11 -5.85
N THR A 360 -14.47 2.30 -5.29
CA THR A 360 -15.29 3.35 -5.91
C THR A 360 -14.69 3.79 -7.25
N LEU A 361 -13.38 4.04 -7.30
CA LEU A 361 -12.67 4.44 -8.52
C LEU A 361 -12.73 3.35 -9.59
N PHE A 362 -12.56 2.07 -9.20
CA PHE A 362 -12.62 0.95 -10.15
C PHE A 362 -14.01 0.75 -10.74
N ASN A 363 -15.02 0.72 -9.88
CA ASN A 363 -16.32 0.12 -10.21
C ASN A 363 -17.44 1.14 -10.42
N SER A 364 -17.24 2.45 -10.09
CA SER A 364 -18.29 3.45 -10.32
C SER A 364 -18.62 3.58 -11.79
N GLY A 365 -19.90 3.51 -12.12
CA GLY A 365 -20.40 3.56 -13.49
C GLY A 365 -20.25 2.24 -14.27
N THR A 366 -19.73 1.16 -13.67
CA THR A 366 -19.71 -0.17 -14.29
C THR A 366 -21.01 -0.92 -14.04
N GLN A 367 -21.24 -2.04 -14.77
CA GLN A 367 -22.45 -2.85 -14.62
C GLN A 367 -22.63 -3.46 -13.20
N ARG A 368 -21.54 -3.70 -12.49
CA ARG A 368 -21.56 -4.23 -11.12
C ARG A 368 -20.73 -3.34 -10.20
N SER A 369 -21.36 -2.25 -9.79
CA SER A 369 -20.74 -1.20 -9.01
C SER A 369 -20.67 -1.58 -7.53
N GLN A 370 -19.80 -2.54 -7.12
CA GLN A 370 -19.43 -2.67 -5.72
C GLN A 370 -18.43 -1.59 -5.41
N LEU A 371 -18.88 -0.56 -4.68
CA LEU A 371 -18.15 0.68 -4.43
C LEU A 371 -17.57 0.73 -3.00
N SER A 372 -18.16 -0.06 -2.08
CA SER A 372 -17.76 -0.11 -0.68
C SER A 372 -16.50 -0.93 -0.52
N SER A 373 -15.59 -0.45 0.34
CA SER A 373 -14.27 -1.06 0.54
C SER A 373 -14.19 -2.00 1.73
N CYS A 374 -14.98 -1.78 2.79
CA CYS A 374 -14.79 -2.43 4.08
C CYS A 374 -16.05 -3.18 4.51
N TYR A 375 -15.87 -4.43 4.95
CA TYR A 375 -16.94 -5.32 5.41
C TYR A 375 -16.50 -6.01 6.71
N LEU A 376 -17.38 -5.99 7.72
CA LEU A 376 -17.16 -6.61 9.02
C LEU A 376 -18.21 -7.67 9.26
N THR A 377 -17.77 -8.87 9.67
CA THR A 377 -18.65 -10.04 9.88
C THR A 377 -18.36 -10.64 11.25
N THR A 378 -19.39 -10.94 12.03
CA THR A 378 -19.33 -11.80 13.22
C THR A 378 -19.67 -13.22 12.82
N VAL A 379 -18.86 -14.19 13.23
CA VAL A 379 -19.01 -15.61 12.90
C VAL A 379 -19.79 -16.32 13.98
N ALA A 380 -20.91 -16.97 13.63
CA ALA A 380 -21.72 -17.71 14.57
C ALA A 380 -21.05 -19.02 15.04
N ASP A 381 -21.40 -19.52 16.24
CA ASP A 381 -20.85 -20.76 16.83
C ASP A 381 -21.60 -22.02 16.40
N ASP A 382 -21.80 -22.17 15.09
CA ASP A 382 -22.33 -23.39 14.49
C ASP A 382 -21.72 -23.63 13.12
N LEU A 383 -21.73 -24.86 12.66
CA LEU A 383 -21.02 -25.22 11.42
C LEU A 383 -21.61 -24.54 10.18
N ASP A 384 -22.94 -24.37 10.14
CA ASP A 384 -23.62 -23.73 9.01
C ASP A 384 -23.24 -22.24 8.97
N GLY A 385 -23.32 -21.54 10.12
CA GLY A 385 -22.93 -20.14 10.24
C GLY A 385 -21.45 -19.88 9.96
N ILE A 386 -20.54 -20.78 10.39
CA ILE A 386 -19.11 -20.67 10.06
C ILE A 386 -18.89 -20.72 8.54
N TYR A 387 -19.47 -21.72 7.85
CA TYR A 387 -19.29 -21.85 6.40
C TYR A 387 -20.09 -20.80 5.61
N GLU A 388 -21.21 -20.32 6.15
CA GLU A 388 -21.92 -19.15 5.57
C GLU A 388 -21.03 -17.90 5.62
N ALA A 389 -20.36 -17.62 6.74
CA ALA A 389 -19.42 -16.51 6.84
C ALA A 389 -18.24 -16.65 5.85
N ILE A 390 -17.68 -17.85 5.67
CA ILE A 390 -16.64 -18.12 4.71
C ILE A 390 -17.13 -17.88 3.27
N LYS A 391 -18.33 -18.33 2.92
CA LYS A 391 -18.97 -18.08 1.63
C LYS A 391 -19.23 -16.60 1.40
N GLU A 392 -19.76 -15.88 2.40
CA GLU A 392 -20.01 -14.44 2.35
C GLU A 392 -18.70 -13.69 2.13
N ASN A 393 -17.63 -14.05 2.83
CA ASN A 393 -16.28 -13.51 2.62
C ASN A 393 -15.79 -13.68 1.17
N ALA A 394 -15.95 -14.88 0.61
CA ALA A 394 -15.58 -15.15 -0.79
C ALA A 394 -16.35 -14.27 -1.78
N LEU A 395 -17.66 -14.09 -1.57
CA LEU A 395 -18.50 -13.25 -2.42
C LEU A 395 -18.14 -11.77 -2.32
N LEU A 396 -17.82 -11.26 -1.12
CA LEU A 396 -17.42 -9.88 -0.88
C LEU A 396 -16.00 -9.60 -1.42
N ALA A 397 -15.06 -10.53 -1.22
CA ALA A 397 -13.70 -10.43 -1.75
C ALA A 397 -13.66 -10.35 -3.27
N LYS A 398 -14.51 -11.10 -3.98
CA LYS A 398 -14.56 -11.13 -5.45
C LYS A 398 -14.63 -9.74 -6.09
N TYR A 399 -15.27 -8.77 -5.44
CA TYR A 399 -15.49 -7.42 -5.93
C TYR A 399 -14.65 -6.34 -5.22
N ALA A 400 -13.50 -6.71 -4.68
CA ALA A 400 -12.55 -5.82 -4.02
C ALA A 400 -12.95 -5.33 -2.62
N GLY A 401 -13.76 -6.09 -1.88
CA GLY A 401 -14.02 -5.84 -0.46
C GLY A 401 -12.87 -6.27 0.45
N GLY A 402 -12.45 -5.42 1.37
CA GLY A 402 -11.56 -5.76 2.49
C GLY A 402 -12.39 -6.30 3.67
N LEU A 403 -11.93 -7.38 4.29
CA LEU A 403 -12.74 -8.15 5.24
C LEU A 403 -12.15 -8.13 6.65
N GLY A 404 -12.98 -7.84 7.65
CA GLY A 404 -12.69 -8.06 9.07
C GLY A 404 -13.67 -9.09 9.64
N ASN A 405 -13.16 -10.12 10.28
CA ASN A 405 -14.00 -11.16 10.84
C ASN A 405 -13.77 -11.33 12.33
N ASP A 406 -14.82 -11.24 13.12
CA ASP A 406 -14.83 -11.59 14.52
C ASP A 406 -15.08 -13.09 14.69
N TRP A 407 -14.08 -13.79 15.23
CA TRP A 407 -14.10 -15.22 15.49
C TRP A 407 -14.33 -15.56 16.96
N THR A 408 -14.54 -14.56 17.81
CA THR A 408 -14.70 -14.71 19.25
C THR A 408 -15.87 -15.63 19.64
N PRO A 409 -17.05 -15.62 18.97
CA PRO A 409 -18.16 -16.49 19.36
C PRO A 409 -17.89 -17.98 19.17
N VAL A 410 -16.97 -18.37 18.28
CA VAL A 410 -16.72 -19.78 17.96
C VAL A 410 -16.05 -20.49 19.13
N ARG A 411 -16.67 -21.57 19.60
CA ARG A 411 -16.22 -22.33 20.78
C ARG A 411 -14.78 -22.82 20.68
N ALA A 412 -14.09 -22.77 21.79
CA ALA A 412 -12.69 -23.10 21.91
C ALA A 412 -12.37 -24.60 21.80
N LEU A 413 -11.09 -24.92 21.67
CA LEU A 413 -10.55 -26.29 21.74
C LEU A 413 -10.98 -27.00 23.02
N GLY A 414 -11.54 -28.19 22.89
CA GLY A 414 -11.95 -29.04 24.00
C GLY A 414 -13.38 -28.76 24.49
N ALA A 415 -14.07 -27.71 24.01
CA ALA A 415 -15.47 -27.41 24.33
C ALA A 415 -16.39 -28.53 23.82
N HIS A 416 -17.43 -28.85 24.56
CA HIS A 416 -18.37 -29.93 24.25
C HIS A 416 -19.27 -29.60 23.07
N ILE A 417 -19.45 -30.55 22.17
CA ILE A 417 -20.35 -30.46 21.01
C ILE A 417 -21.57 -31.35 21.33
N LYS A 418 -22.69 -30.72 21.67
CA LYS A 418 -23.93 -31.43 22.10
C LYS A 418 -24.44 -32.42 21.03
N GLY A 419 -24.43 -32.06 19.77
CA GLY A 419 -25.00 -32.87 18.68
C GLY A 419 -24.27 -34.18 18.41
N THR A 420 -22.95 -34.24 18.61
CA THR A 420 -22.09 -35.39 18.34
C THR A 420 -21.52 -36.02 19.60
N ASN A 421 -21.75 -35.44 20.79
CA ASN A 421 -21.09 -35.79 22.03
C ASN A 421 -19.56 -35.78 21.96
N GLY A 422 -19.00 -34.95 21.03
CA GLY A 422 -17.58 -34.78 20.77
C GLY A 422 -16.99 -33.55 21.43
N LYS A 423 -15.75 -33.25 21.06
CA LYS A 423 -15.02 -32.03 21.50
C LYS A 423 -14.63 -31.19 20.31
N SER A 424 -14.77 -29.88 20.44
CA SER A 424 -14.34 -28.89 19.46
C SER A 424 -12.82 -28.93 19.22
N GLN A 425 -12.38 -28.68 18.01
CA GLN A 425 -10.99 -28.46 17.63
C GLN A 425 -10.60 -26.98 17.71
N GLY A 426 -11.49 -26.10 18.19
CA GLY A 426 -11.28 -24.66 18.33
C GLY A 426 -11.34 -23.89 17.03
N VAL A 427 -10.89 -22.62 17.08
CA VAL A 427 -10.97 -21.69 15.95
C VAL A 427 -9.91 -21.93 14.87
N VAL A 428 -8.74 -22.43 15.23
CA VAL A 428 -7.56 -22.49 14.35
C VAL A 428 -7.77 -23.28 13.06
N PRO A 429 -8.43 -24.47 13.06
CA PRO A 429 -8.70 -25.21 11.82
C PRO A 429 -9.59 -24.43 10.84
N PHE A 430 -10.58 -23.70 11.35
CA PHE A 430 -11.45 -22.89 10.51
C PHE A 430 -10.71 -21.65 9.95
N LEU A 431 -9.83 -21.04 10.74
CA LEU A 431 -8.98 -19.94 10.28
C LEU A 431 -8.06 -20.38 9.13
N LYS A 432 -7.60 -21.62 9.12
CA LYS A 432 -6.86 -22.19 7.99
C LYS A 432 -7.72 -22.23 6.72
N VAL A 433 -8.99 -22.63 6.82
CA VAL A 433 -9.92 -22.62 5.67
C VAL A 433 -10.15 -21.19 5.15
N VAL A 434 -10.29 -20.22 6.05
CA VAL A 434 -10.44 -18.80 5.69
C VAL A 434 -9.20 -18.29 4.96
N ASN A 435 -8.00 -18.61 5.46
CA ASN A 435 -6.73 -18.28 4.81
C ASN A 435 -6.69 -18.81 3.37
N ASP A 436 -6.98 -20.10 3.20
CA ASP A 436 -6.93 -20.74 1.88
C ASP A 436 -8.04 -20.22 0.94
N THR A 437 -9.20 -19.84 1.49
CA THR A 437 -10.28 -19.17 0.74
C THR A 437 -9.84 -17.80 0.25
N ALA A 438 -9.16 -17.01 1.09
CA ALA A 438 -8.64 -15.69 0.70
C ALA A 438 -7.60 -15.79 -0.42
N VAL A 439 -6.74 -16.82 -0.38
CA VAL A 439 -5.77 -17.10 -1.47
C VAL A 439 -6.50 -17.52 -2.76
N ALA A 440 -7.54 -18.37 -2.65
CA ALA A 440 -8.25 -18.91 -3.80
C ALA A 440 -9.12 -17.86 -4.52
N VAL A 441 -9.71 -16.90 -3.78
CA VAL A 441 -10.63 -15.90 -4.33
C VAL A 441 -9.94 -14.55 -4.46
N ASN A 442 -9.37 -14.28 -5.63
CA ASN A 442 -8.78 -12.99 -5.92
C ASN A 442 -9.84 -11.92 -6.28
N GLN A 443 -9.47 -10.66 -6.13
CA GLN A 443 -10.33 -9.49 -6.38
C GLN A 443 -10.38 -9.15 -7.87
N GLY A 444 -11.13 -9.95 -8.64
CA GLY A 444 -11.32 -9.73 -10.08
C GLY A 444 -10.03 -9.78 -10.91
N GLY A 445 -9.01 -10.52 -10.46
CA GLY A 445 -7.71 -10.60 -11.12
C GLY A 445 -6.78 -9.40 -10.86
N LYS A 446 -7.25 -8.40 -10.11
CA LYS A 446 -6.50 -7.14 -9.85
C LYS A 446 -5.73 -7.16 -8.53
N ARG A 447 -6.17 -7.95 -7.54
CA ARG A 447 -5.58 -8.07 -6.19
C ARG A 447 -5.80 -9.46 -5.62
N LYS A 448 -4.98 -9.87 -4.65
CA LYS A 448 -5.27 -11.06 -3.82
C LYS A 448 -6.42 -10.75 -2.87
N GLY A 449 -7.21 -11.76 -2.50
CA GLY A 449 -8.19 -11.64 -1.42
C GLY A 449 -7.46 -11.39 -0.11
N ALA A 450 -8.05 -10.54 0.75
CA ALA A 450 -7.46 -10.19 2.02
C ALA A 450 -8.50 -10.17 3.14
N VAL A 451 -8.17 -10.79 4.27
CA VAL A 451 -9.04 -10.90 5.45
C VAL A 451 -8.21 -10.71 6.72
N CYS A 452 -8.80 -10.05 7.72
CA CYS A 452 -8.26 -9.98 9.07
C CYS A 452 -9.17 -10.71 10.04
N ALA A 453 -8.65 -11.67 10.78
CA ALA A 453 -9.37 -12.34 11.86
C ALA A 453 -9.12 -11.62 13.19
N TYR A 454 -10.18 -11.35 13.92
CA TYR A 454 -10.16 -10.75 15.25
C TYR A 454 -10.54 -11.79 16.30
N LEU A 455 -9.85 -11.78 17.44
CA LEU A 455 -10.15 -12.62 18.57
C LEU A 455 -9.99 -11.83 19.87
N GLU A 456 -10.98 -11.92 20.77
CA GLU A 456 -10.87 -11.30 22.10
C GLU A 456 -9.84 -12.04 22.97
N THR A 457 -9.09 -11.27 23.78
CA THR A 457 -7.97 -11.80 24.56
C THR A 457 -8.36 -12.74 25.72
N TRP A 458 -9.65 -12.85 26.05
CA TRP A 458 -10.16 -13.81 27.00
C TRP A 458 -10.54 -15.18 26.40
N HIS A 459 -10.49 -15.32 25.07
CA HIS A 459 -10.80 -16.59 24.40
C HIS A 459 -9.75 -17.64 24.73
N LEU A 460 -10.18 -18.87 25.02
CA LEU A 460 -9.30 -19.95 25.42
C LEU A 460 -8.22 -20.31 24.39
N ASP A 461 -8.52 -20.13 23.09
CA ASP A 461 -7.59 -20.41 22.00
C ASP A 461 -6.64 -19.24 21.68
N VAL A 462 -6.63 -18.16 22.49
CA VAL A 462 -5.85 -16.95 22.18
C VAL A 462 -4.36 -17.25 22.01
N GLU A 463 -3.79 -18.15 22.81
CA GLU A 463 -2.36 -18.47 22.72
C GLU A 463 -1.98 -19.17 21.41
N GLU A 464 -2.87 -20.04 20.87
CA GLU A 464 -2.68 -20.65 19.55
C GLU A 464 -2.93 -19.65 18.42
N PHE A 465 -3.90 -18.74 18.59
CA PHE A 465 -4.15 -17.65 17.68
C PHE A 465 -2.94 -16.73 17.52
N LEU A 466 -2.21 -16.44 18.60
CA LEU A 466 -0.95 -15.68 18.55
C LEU A 466 0.12 -16.36 17.70
N ASP A 467 0.12 -17.70 17.66
CA ASP A 467 1.13 -18.49 16.94
C ASP A 467 0.81 -18.73 15.45
N LEU A 468 -0.33 -18.23 14.94
CA LEU A 468 -0.81 -18.51 13.58
C LEU A 468 0.17 -18.13 12.47
N ARG A 469 0.96 -17.08 12.67
CA ARG A 469 1.88 -16.55 11.65
C ARG A 469 3.35 -16.91 11.89
N LYS A 470 3.64 -17.79 12.83
CA LYS A 470 5.00 -18.27 13.05
C LYS A 470 5.49 -19.07 11.85
N ASN A 471 6.77 -18.89 11.50
CA ASN A 471 7.46 -19.66 10.46
C ASN A 471 7.91 -21.05 10.92
N THR A 472 7.53 -21.46 12.14
CA THR A 472 7.88 -22.75 12.75
C THR A 472 6.65 -23.45 13.25
N GLY A 473 6.72 -24.79 13.36
CA GLY A 473 5.64 -25.65 13.85
C GLY A 473 4.88 -26.37 12.74
N ASP A 474 3.64 -26.80 13.03
CA ASP A 474 2.81 -27.53 12.07
C ASP A 474 2.11 -26.54 11.12
N ASP A 475 2.45 -26.57 9.83
CA ASP A 475 1.86 -25.73 8.78
C ASP A 475 0.35 -25.84 8.66
N ARG A 476 -0.25 -26.97 9.05
CA ARG A 476 -1.70 -27.14 9.10
C ARG A 476 -2.39 -26.23 10.10
N ARG A 477 -1.62 -25.66 11.05
CA ARG A 477 -2.07 -24.74 12.09
C ARG A 477 -1.50 -23.34 11.89
N ARG A 478 -1.06 -23.01 10.66
CA ARG A 478 -0.49 -21.70 10.29
C ARG A 478 -1.31 -21.03 9.18
N THR A 479 -1.39 -19.72 9.23
CA THR A 479 -2.15 -18.89 8.27
C THR A 479 -1.27 -17.72 7.84
N HIS A 480 -0.45 -17.92 6.79
CA HIS A 480 0.55 -16.91 6.38
C HIS A 480 -0.03 -15.78 5.52
N ASP A 481 -1.16 -16.01 4.83
CA ASP A 481 -1.78 -15.06 3.92
C ASP A 481 -2.94 -14.26 4.54
N MET A 482 -3.33 -14.60 5.77
CA MET A 482 -4.40 -13.92 6.51
C MET A 482 -3.82 -13.03 7.61
N ASN A 483 -4.37 -11.83 7.77
CA ASN A 483 -4.02 -10.95 8.87
C ASN A 483 -4.76 -11.34 10.16
N THR A 484 -4.20 -10.98 11.30
CA THR A 484 -4.79 -11.23 12.61
C THR A 484 -4.68 -10.02 13.52
N ALA A 485 -5.66 -9.82 14.40
CA ALA A 485 -5.67 -8.74 15.38
C ALA A 485 -6.24 -9.20 16.72
N ASN A 486 -5.66 -8.72 17.80
CA ASN A 486 -6.16 -8.91 19.15
C ASN A 486 -7.29 -7.90 19.42
N TRP A 487 -8.43 -8.33 19.94
CA TRP A 487 -9.52 -7.47 20.41
C TRP A 487 -9.49 -7.42 21.92
N ILE A 488 -8.97 -6.29 22.48
CA ILE A 488 -8.52 -6.22 23.87
C ILE A 488 -9.50 -5.42 24.72
N PRO A 489 -10.17 -6.04 25.71
CA PRO A 489 -10.99 -5.31 26.69
C PRO A 489 -10.13 -4.51 27.68
N ASP A 490 -10.62 -3.38 28.15
CA ASP A 490 -9.92 -2.51 29.11
C ASP A 490 -9.51 -3.24 30.41
N LEU A 491 -10.34 -4.18 30.89
CA LEU A 491 -10.03 -4.99 32.05
C LEU A 491 -8.71 -5.78 31.90
N PHE A 492 -8.44 -6.29 30.69
CA PHE A 492 -7.16 -6.96 30.43
C PHE A 492 -5.99 -5.99 30.60
N MET A 493 -6.09 -4.78 30.05
CA MET A 493 -5.05 -3.76 30.18
C MET A 493 -4.86 -3.29 31.63
N LYS A 494 -5.96 -3.12 32.38
CA LYS A 494 -5.90 -2.84 33.82
C LYS A 494 -5.09 -3.94 34.55
N ARG A 495 -5.40 -5.23 34.30
CA ARG A 495 -4.66 -6.36 34.90
C ARG A 495 -3.20 -6.47 34.43
N VAL A 496 -2.91 -6.06 33.21
CA VAL A 496 -1.49 -5.95 32.75
C VAL A 496 -0.75 -4.89 33.57
N MET A 497 -1.36 -3.71 33.79
CA MET A 497 -0.77 -2.65 34.60
C MET A 497 -0.59 -3.06 36.06
N GLU A 498 -1.58 -3.77 36.61
CA GLU A 498 -1.64 -4.23 38.01
C GLU A 498 -0.92 -5.57 38.23
N LYS A 499 -0.43 -6.22 37.18
CA LYS A 499 0.21 -7.55 37.18
C LYS A 499 -0.68 -8.65 37.75
N GLY A 500 -1.97 -8.58 37.43
CA GLY A 500 -2.99 -9.52 37.86
C GLY A 500 -3.07 -10.80 37.03
N GLU A 501 -3.86 -11.76 37.51
CA GLU A 501 -4.21 -12.97 36.73
C GLU A 501 -5.26 -12.65 35.67
N TRP A 502 -5.26 -13.44 34.59
CA TRP A 502 -6.23 -13.40 33.52
C TRP A 502 -6.76 -14.80 33.24
N THR A 503 -8.08 -14.94 33.17
CA THR A 503 -8.75 -16.22 32.95
C THR A 503 -9.24 -16.30 31.52
N LEU A 504 -8.88 -17.36 30.80
CA LEU A 504 -9.32 -17.68 29.46
C LEU A 504 -10.51 -18.61 29.50
N PHE A 505 -11.54 -18.30 28.70
CA PHE A 505 -12.81 -19.03 28.66
C PHE A 505 -13.12 -19.55 27.26
N SER A 506 -13.94 -20.61 27.15
CA SER A 506 -14.65 -20.92 25.94
C SER A 506 -15.93 -20.05 25.85
N PRO A 507 -16.17 -19.39 24.71
CA PRO A 507 -17.38 -18.55 24.56
C PRO A 507 -18.69 -19.34 24.77
N SER A 508 -18.71 -20.65 24.52
CA SER A 508 -19.85 -21.51 24.79
C SER A 508 -20.28 -21.55 26.27
N ASP A 509 -19.37 -21.24 27.19
CA ASP A 509 -19.61 -21.26 28.63
C ASP A 509 -19.83 -19.84 29.21
N VAL A 510 -19.52 -18.79 28.46
CA VAL A 510 -19.63 -17.37 28.84
C VAL A 510 -20.38 -16.57 27.77
N ILE A 511 -21.58 -17.02 27.41
CA ILE A 511 -22.33 -16.65 26.21
C ILE A 511 -22.55 -15.14 26.07
N ASP A 512 -22.73 -14.41 27.17
CA ASP A 512 -23.03 -12.97 27.16
C ASP A 512 -21.79 -12.07 27.22
N LEU A 513 -20.60 -12.63 27.45
CA LEU A 513 -19.37 -11.82 27.64
C LEU A 513 -18.93 -11.09 26.36
N HIS A 514 -19.13 -11.71 25.21
CA HIS A 514 -18.80 -11.16 23.90
C HIS A 514 -19.57 -9.86 23.62
N ASP A 515 -20.85 -9.77 24.02
CA ASP A 515 -21.70 -8.62 23.78
C ASP A 515 -21.59 -7.51 24.86
N LYS A 516 -20.65 -7.63 25.79
CA LYS A 516 -20.43 -6.66 26.87
C LYS A 516 -19.12 -5.89 26.68
N PHE A 517 -19.09 -4.68 27.21
CA PHE A 517 -17.91 -3.83 27.26
C PHE A 517 -17.91 -2.95 28.52
N GLY A 518 -16.80 -2.29 28.83
CA GLY A 518 -16.65 -1.41 29.97
C GLY A 518 -16.95 -2.13 31.33
N LYS A 519 -17.60 -1.48 32.22
CA LYS A 519 -17.92 -2.01 33.55
C LYS A 519 -18.86 -3.21 33.52
N GLU A 520 -19.77 -3.29 32.55
CA GLU A 520 -20.64 -4.47 32.40
C GLU A 520 -19.85 -5.72 32.02
N PHE A 521 -18.83 -5.56 31.15
CA PHE A 521 -17.91 -6.64 30.84
C PHE A 521 -17.10 -7.05 32.08
N GLU A 522 -16.57 -6.10 32.82
CA GLU A 522 -15.79 -6.35 34.03
C GLU A 522 -16.63 -7.13 35.09
N GLN A 523 -17.87 -6.71 35.35
CA GLN A 523 -18.76 -7.39 36.27
C GLN A 523 -19.07 -8.83 35.83
N ALA A 524 -19.41 -9.04 34.58
CA ALA A 524 -19.67 -10.38 34.03
C ALA A 524 -18.44 -11.28 34.08
N TYR A 525 -17.29 -10.73 33.71
CA TYR A 525 -16.03 -11.47 33.74
C TYR A 525 -15.66 -11.93 35.15
N LEU A 526 -15.78 -11.07 36.16
CA LEU A 526 -15.55 -11.41 37.57
C LEU A 526 -16.53 -12.46 38.08
N ALA A 527 -17.79 -12.40 37.64
CA ALA A 527 -18.80 -13.42 37.97
C ALA A 527 -18.42 -14.80 37.38
N TYR A 528 -17.89 -14.85 36.15
CA TYR A 528 -17.39 -16.09 35.56
C TYR A 528 -16.14 -16.61 36.26
N GLU A 529 -15.21 -15.75 36.67
CA GLU A 529 -14.08 -16.14 37.52
C GLU A 529 -14.53 -16.76 38.86
N ALA A 530 -15.57 -16.23 39.48
CA ALA A 530 -16.14 -16.81 40.70
C ALA A 530 -16.73 -18.21 40.47
N LYS A 531 -17.36 -18.45 39.30
CA LYS A 531 -17.82 -19.79 38.90
C LYS A 531 -16.69 -20.79 38.67
N CYS A 532 -15.53 -20.31 38.17
CA CYS A 532 -14.34 -21.16 38.11
C CYS A 532 -13.83 -21.53 39.50
N ALA A 533 -13.77 -20.55 40.40
CA ALA A 533 -13.31 -20.77 41.79
C ALA A 533 -14.21 -21.70 42.59
N SER A 534 -15.55 -21.68 42.38
CA SER A 534 -16.52 -22.60 42.99
C SER A 534 -16.51 -24.01 42.36
N GLY A 535 -15.82 -24.22 41.23
CA GLY A 535 -15.80 -25.49 40.48
C GLY A 535 -17.05 -25.73 39.61
N GLU A 536 -17.95 -24.77 39.48
CA GLU A 536 -19.10 -24.80 38.58
C GLU A 536 -18.65 -24.82 37.10
N MET A 537 -17.65 -24.05 36.75
CA MET A 537 -17.04 -24.03 35.42
C MET A 537 -15.75 -24.85 35.43
N LYS A 538 -15.59 -25.74 34.42
CA LYS A 538 -14.46 -26.67 34.35
C LYS A 538 -13.50 -26.40 33.19
N LEU A 539 -13.97 -25.80 32.11
CA LEU A 539 -13.15 -25.52 30.91
C LEU A 539 -12.71 -24.08 30.97
N PHE A 540 -11.56 -23.84 31.56
CA PHE A 540 -10.92 -22.54 31.61
C PHE A 540 -9.40 -22.69 31.80
N LYS A 541 -8.63 -21.63 31.57
CA LYS A 541 -7.21 -21.56 31.87
C LYS A 541 -6.88 -20.23 32.53
N LYS A 542 -6.10 -20.23 33.59
CA LYS A 542 -5.56 -19.02 34.21
C LYS A 542 -4.14 -18.77 33.75
N VAL A 543 -3.80 -17.53 33.40
CA VAL A 543 -2.48 -17.06 33.01
C VAL A 543 -2.16 -15.74 33.70
N GLN A 544 -0.91 -15.35 33.79
CA GLN A 544 -0.57 -13.99 34.19
C GLN A 544 -0.83 -13.02 33.03
N ALA A 545 -1.63 -11.97 33.26
CA ALA A 545 -1.98 -10.99 32.24
C ALA A 545 -0.72 -10.38 31.59
N LEU A 546 0.29 -10.07 32.42
CA LEU A 546 1.56 -9.52 31.92
C LEU A 546 2.34 -10.50 31.01
N ASP A 547 2.28 -11.79 31.28
CA ASP A 547 2.99 -12.79 30.46
C ASP A 547 2.27 -13.01 29.13
N LEU A 548 0.93 -13.03 29.12
CA LEU A 548 0.17 -13.05 27.88
C LEU A 548 0.43 -11.78 27.04
N TRP A 549 0.46 -10.61 27.68
CA TRP A 549 0.79 -9.34 27.01
C TRP A 549 2.18 -9.36 26.38
N ARG A 550 3.19 -9.87 27.11
CA ARG A 550 4.54 -10.04 26.57
C ARG A 550 4.56 -10.99 25.37
N LYS A 551 3.79 -12.09 25.42
CA LYS A 551 3.67 -13.02 24.28
C LYS A 551 3.02 -12.32 23.08
N MET A 552 1.96 -11.54 23.30
CA MET A 552 1.31 -10.73 22.23
C MET A 552 2.32 -9.79 21.56
N LEU A 553 3.07 -9.01 22.33
CA LEU A 553 4.09 -8.09 21.81
C LEU A 553 5.26 -8.81 21.12
N SER A 554 5.67 -9.97 21.65
CA SER A 554 6.72 -10.78 21.04
C SER A 554 6.28 -11.29 19.66
N MET A 555 5.04 -11.80 19.54
CA MET A 555 4.51 -12.28 18.27
C MET A 555 4.30 -11.12 17.28
N LEU A 556 3.82 -9.99 17.74
CA LEU A 556 3.70 -8.79 16.93
C LEU A 556 5.07 -8.33 16.38
N PHE A 557 6.11 -8.40 17.19
CA PHE A 557 7.47 -8.08 16.76
C PHE A 557 8.04 -9.11 15.78
N GLU A 558 7.87 -10.41 16.09
CA GLU A 558 8.42 -11.52 15.30
C GLU A 558 7.71 -11.68 13.94
N THR A 559 6.39 -11.55 13.93
CA THR A 559 5.55 -11.90 12.76
C THR A 559 4.75 -10.73 12.18
N GLY A 560 4.82 -9.54 12.80
CA GLY A 560 3.98 -8.38 12.48
C GLY A 560 2.51 -8.52 12.92
N HIS A 561 2.14 -9.64 13.54
CA HIS A 561 0.76 -9.98 13.95
C HIS A 561 0.72 -10.75 15.28
N PRO A 562 -0.46 -10.80 15.94
CA PRO A 562 -1.68 -10.00 15.68
C PRO A 562 -1.52 -8.53 16.05
N TRP A 563 -2.22 -7.63 15.36
CA TRP A 563 -2.23 -6.21 15.70
C TRP A 563 -2.90 -5.94 17.06
N ILE A 564 -2.60 -4.79 17.65
CA ILE A 564 -3.13 -4.38 18.95
C ILE A 564 -4.31 -3.42 18.74
N THR A 565 -5.51 -3.86 19.13
CA THR A 565 -6.74 -3.07 19.03
C THR A 565 -7.54 -3.19 20.34
N PHE A 566 -8.28 -2.14 20.72
CA PHE A 566 -8.94 -2.01 22.01
C PHE A 566 -10.45 -2.00 21.88
N LYS A 567 -11.13 -2.99 22.48
CA LYS A 567 -12.58 -3.20 22.41
C LYS A 567 -13.37 -2.03 23.00
N ASP A 568 -13.04 -1.65 24.22
CA ASP A 568 -13.88 -0.75 25.01
C ASP A 568 -13.97 0.67 24.41
N PRO A 569 -12.87 1.34 24.00
CA PRO A 569 -12.99 2.66 23.38
C PRO A 569 -13.73 2.63 22.04
N CYS A 570 -13.70 1.49 21.30
CA CYS A 570 -14.50 1.32 20.10
C CYS A 570 -16.01 1.30 20.41
N ASN A 571 -16.40 0.71 21.53
CA ASN A 571 -17.80 0.55 21.95
C ASN A 571 -18.33 1.72 22.76
N ILE A 572 -17.61 2.14 23.81
CA ILE A 572 -18.02 3.24 24.70
C ILE A 572 -18.18 4.54 23.92
N ARG A 573 -17.34 4.75 22.90
CA ARG A 573 -17.37 5.93 22.03
C ARG A 573 -18.10 5.71 20.70
N SER A 574 -18.80 4.58 20.54
CA SER A 574 -19.60 4.31 19.33
C SER A 574 -20.88 5.15 19.36
N PRO A 575 -21.18 5.90 18.29
CA PRO A 575 -22.47 6.59 18.19
C PRO A 575 -23.67 5.63 18.16
N GLN A 576 -23.43 4.35 17.88
CA GLN A 576 -24.43 3.31 17.65
C GLN A 576 -24.58 2.32 18.81
N GLN A 577 -24.17 2.67 20.04
CA GLN A 577 -24.28 1.82 21.24
C GLN A 577 -25.67 1.20 21.45
N HIS A 578 -26.74 1.88 21.03
CA HIS A 578 -28.14 1.48 21.25
C HIS A 578 -28.61 0.37 20.29
N VAL A 579 -27.87 0.06 19.24
CA VAL A 579 -28.26 -0.94 18.21
C VAL A 579 -27.39 -2.19 18.19
N GLY A 580 -26.20 -2.14 18.77
CA GLY A 580 -25.31 -3.30 18.79
C GLY A 580 -23.90 -2.98 19.27
N VAL A 581 -23.07 -4.02 19.31
CA VAL A 581 -21.71 -4.00 19.80
C VAL A 581 -20.73 -4.06 18.61
N VAL A 582 -19.64 -3.32 18.74
CA VAL A 582 -18.52 -3.39 17.80
C VAL A 582 -17.62 -4.55 18.23
N HIS A 583 -17.61 -5.62 17.44
CA HIS A 583 -16.90 -6.87 17.77
C HIS A 583 -15.53 -7.00 17.10
N SER A 584 -15.26 -6.17 16.09
CA SER A 584 -14.02 -6.19 15.33
C SER A 584 -13.80 -4.87 14.62
N SER A 585 -12.69 -4.76 13.92
CA SER A 585 -12.47 -3.76 12.90
C SER A 585 -12.33 -4.43 11.52
N ASN A 586 -12.08 -3.63 10.48
CA ASN A 586 -11.85 -4.13 9.13
C ASN A 586 -10.39 -4.61 8.93
N LEU A 587 -10.01 -4.82 7.67
CA LEU A 587 -8.67 -5.25 7.29
C LEU A 587 -7.56 -4.26 7.72
N CYS A 588 -7.84 -2.96 7.70
CA CYS A 588 -6.85 -1.89 7.96
C CYS A 588 -7.09 -1.15 9.30
N THR A 589 -7.96 -1.64 10.13
CA THR A 589 -8.23 -1.23 11.53
C THR A 589 -8.85 0.16 11.74
N GLU A 590 -9.34 0.83 10.67
CA GLU A 590 -9.97 2.15 10.79
C GLU A 590 -11.49 2.11 10.99
N ILE A 591 -12.16 1.00 10.70
CA ILE A 591 -13.62 0.87 10.77
C ILE A 591 -14.04 0.23 12.06
N THR A 592 -14.91 0.88 12.82
CA THR A 592 -15.47 0.37 14.08
C THR A 592 -16.99 0.51 14.05
N LEU A 593 -17.66 -0.51 13.51
CA LEU A 593 -19.10 -0.59 13.34
C LEU A 593 -19.66 -1.83 14.01
N ASN A 594 -20.90 -1.76 14.46
CA ASN A 594 -21.57 -2.89 15.08
C ASN A 594 -21.85 -4.03 14.09
N THR A 595 -21.70 -5.25 14.55
CA THR A 595 -21.97 -6.48 13.79
C THR A 595 -22.70 -7.50 14.65
N ASN A 596 -23.42 -8.41 14.01
CA ASN A 596 -23.98 -9.61 14.62
C ASN A 596 -24.19 -10.70 13.55
N ASP A 597 -24.85 -11.79 13.88
CA ASP A 597 -25.12 -12.90 12.95
C ASP A 597 -26.02 -12.53 11.75
N SER A 598 -26.80 -11.46 11.87
CA SER A 598 -27.74 -10.97 10.84
C SER A 598 -27.32 -9.68 10.15
N GLU A 599 -26.28 -8.99 10.65
CA GLU A 599 -25.79 -7.72 10.10
C GLU A 599 -24.28 -7.79 9.81
N ILE A 600 -23.93 -7.61 8.55
CA ILE A 600 -22.56 -7.35 8.10
C ILE A 600 -22.40 -5.85 7.95
N ALA A 601 -21.49 -5.26 8.73
CA ALA A 601 -21.23 -3.84 8.63
C ALA A 601 -20.49 -3.51 7.34
N VAL A 602 -20.81 -2.36 6.74
CA VAL A 602 -20.22 -1.88 5.48
C VAL A 602 -19.83 -0.42 5.65
N CYS A 603 -18.64 -0.05 5.16
CA CYS A 603 -18.21 1.34 5.15
C CYS A 603 -17.71 1.79 3.77
N ASN A 604 -18.01 3.04 3.44
CA ASN A 604 -17.55 3.72 2.23
C ASN A 604 -16.53 4.78 2.62
N LEU A 605 -15.37 4.77 1.98
CA LEU A 605 -14.24 5.59 2.35
C LEU A 605 -13.85 6.59 1.25
N GLY A 606 -13.30 7.70 1.70
CA GLY A 606 -12.64 8.68 0.86
C GLY A 606 -11.80 9.62 1.72
N SER A 607 -10.78 10.21 1.13
CA SER A 607 -9.82 11.03 1.87
C SER A 607 -9.60 12.38 1.22
N VAL A 608 -9.59 13.42 2.06
CA VAL A 608 -9.24 14.78 1.67
C VAL A 608 -7.73 14.87 1.45
N ASN A 609 -7.32 15.49 0.37
CA ASN A 609 -5.94 15.89 0.14
C ASN A 609 -5.64 17.15 0.97
N LEU A 610 -5.13 16.95 2.18
CA LEU A 610 -4.94 18.05 3.13
C LEU A 610 -4.00 19.15 2.62
N PRO A 611 -2.85 18.87 1.97
CA PRO A 611 -1.98 19.89 1.37
C PRO A 611 -2.69 20.83 0.39
N ALA A 612 -3.64 20.30 -0.39
CA ALA A 612 -4.43 21.13 -1.31
C ALA A 612 -5.32 22.17 -0.61
N HIS A 613 -5.52 22.02 0.70
CA HIS A 613 -6.30 22.91 1.57
C HIS A 613 -5.43 23.76 2.48
N MET A 614 -4.13 23.89 2.16
CA MET A 614 -3.22 24.79 2.85
C MET A 614 -3.05 26.07 2.06
N ARG A 615 -3.13 27.20 2.75
CA ARG A 615 -2.86 28.53 2.21
C ARG A 615 -1.99 29.32 3.19
N ASP A 616 -0.84 29.80 2.74
CA ASP A 616 0.11 30.58 3.57
C ASP A 616 0.46 29.89 4.91
N GLY A 617 0.69 28.58 4.86
CA GLY A 617 1.04 27.76 6.03
C GLY A 617 -0.12 27.51 7.01
N LYS A 618 -1.36 27.81 6.63
CA LYS A 618 -2.57 27.61 7.43
C LYS A 618 -3.62 26.83 6.66
N LEU A 619 -4.53 26.18 7.39
CA LEU A 619 -5.65 25.47 6.80
C LEU A 619 -6.67 26.47 6.22
N ASP A 620 -7.05 26.29 4.95
CA ASP A 620 -8.12 27.03 4.27
C ASP A 620 -9.47 26.39 4.61
N HIS A 621 -10.09 26.89 5.67
CA HIS A 621 -11.36 26.38 6.18
C HIS A 621 -12.51 26.49 5.18
N GLU A 622 -12.55 27.53 4.36
CA GLU A 622 -13.62 27.72 3.37
C GLU A 622 -13.54 26.66 2.26
N LYS A 623 -12.34 26.46 1.72
CA LYS A 623 -12.10 25.42 0.72
C LYS A 623 -12.36 24.03 1.29
N LEU A 624 -11.87 23.76 2.50
CA LEU A 624 -12.03 22.48 3.18
C LEU A 624 -13.51 22.15 3.42
N GLN A 625 -14.30 23.09 3.91
CA GLN A 625 -15.74 22.94 4.12
C GLN A 625 -16.45 22.59 2.80
N LYS A 626 -16.15 23.30 1.73
CA LYS A 626 -16.75 23.04 0.40
C LYS A 626 -16.40 21.64 -0.12
N THR A 627 -15.14 21.26 -0.02
CA THR A 627 -14.64 19.93 -0.40
C THR A 627 -15.37 18.84 0.37
N ILE A 628 -15.41 18.93 1.71
CA ILE A 628 -16.02 17.91 2.56
C ILE A 628 -17.53 17.82 2.33
N ARG A 629 -18.22 18.94 2.11
CA ARG A 629 -19.65 18.94 1.81
C ARG A 629 -19.98 18.11 0.56
N THR A 630 -19.24 18.33 -0.52
CA THR A 630 -19.40 17.58 -1.77
C THR A 630 -18.99 16.11 -1.58
N ALA A 631 -17.87 15.86 -0.91
CA ALA A 631 -17.37 14.51 -0.66
C ALA A 631 -18.31 13.67 0.21
N MET A 632 -18.89 14.25 1.27
CA MET A 632 -19.90 13.56 2.12
C MET A 632 -21.14 13.17 1.32
N ARG A 633 -21.58 14.02 0.38
CA ARG A 633 -22.67 13.68 -0.54
C ARG A 633 -22.30 12.51 -1.45
N MET A 634 -21.08 12.50 -2.00
CA MET A 634 -20.58 11.38 -2.80
C MET A 634 -20.58 10.08 -2.00
N LEU A 635 -20.08 10.11 -0.76
CA LEU A 635 -20.03 8.95 0.12
C LEU A 635 -21.42 8.44 0.52
N ASP A 636 -22.38 9.34 0.81
CA ASP A 636 -23.76 8.96 1.10
C ASP A 636 -24.43 8.34 -0.15
N ASN A 637 -24.18 8.89 -1.35
CA ASN A 637 -24.70 8.34 -2.60
C ASN A 637 -24.22 6.91 -2.86
N VAL A 638 -22.99 6.57 -2.51
CA VAL A 638 -22.45 5.20 -2.64
C VAL A 638 -23.37 4.19 -1.99
N ILE A 639 -23.92 4.49 -0.79
CA ILE A 639 -24.77 3.55 -0.05
C ILE A 639 -25.99 3.10 -0.86
N ASP A 640 -26.58 4.01 -1.63
CA ASP A 640 -27.82 3.76 -2.38
C ASP A 640 -27.56 3.10 -3.74
N ILE A 641 -26.37 3.30 -4.32
CA ILE A 641 -26.04 2.80 -5.67
C ILE A 641 -25.13 1.57 -5.65
N ASN A 642 -24.58 1.21 -4.49
CA ASN A 642 -23.66 0.10 -4.34
C ASN A 642 -24.30 -1.24 -4.69
N TYR A 643 -23.58 -2.07 -5.44
CA TYR A 643 -23.95 -3.47 -5.65
C TYR A 643 -23.57 -4.28 -4.41
N TYR A 644 -24.54 -4.90 -3.78
CA TYR A 644 -24.35 -5.74 -2.61
C TYR A 644 -24.44 -7.22 -2.99
N ALA A 645 -23.31 -7.92 -2.92
CA ALA A 645 -23.25 -9.37 -3.16
C ALA A 645 -23.95 -10.18 -2.05
N VAL A 646 -24.09 -9.60 -0.85
CA VAL A 646 -24.68 -10.23 0.36
C VAL A 646 -25.80 -9.36 0.92
N LYS A 647 -26.94 -9.97 1.20
CA LYS A 647 -28.15 -9.28 1.69
C LYS A 647 -27.93 -8.65 3.06
N LYS A 648 -27.26 -9.35 4.00
CA LYS A 648 -26.96 -8.83 5.34
C LYS A 648 -26.16 -7.52 5.31
N ALA A 649 -25.23 -7.41 4.36
CA ALA A 649 -24.44 -6.20 4.13
C ALA A 649 -25.30 -5.04 3.61
N ARG A 650 -26.22 -5.33 2.67
CA ARG A 650 -27.14 -4.33 2.12
C ARG A 650 -28.06 -3.78 3.18
N ASP A 651 -28.70 -4.66 3.94
CA ASP A 651 -29.71 -4.29 4.93
C ASP A 651 -29.08 -3.46 6.06
N SER A 652 -27.90 -3.85 6.55
CA SER A 652 -27.13 -3.10 7.55
C SER A 652 -26.73 -1.71 7.02
N ASN A 653 -26.15 -1.64 5.81
CA ASN A 653 -25.63 -0.37 5.27
C ASN A 653 -26.77 0.64 5.00
N LEU A 654 -27.89 0.20 4.46
CA LEU A 654 -29.06 1.05 4.25
C LEU A 654 -29.71 1.51 5.58
N ARG A 655 -29.66 0.66 6.62
CA ARG A 655 -30.22 0.97 7.93
C ARG A 655 -29.41 2.03 8.68
N HIS A 656 -28.07 1.90 8.66
CA HIS A 656 -27.16 2.69 9.49
C HIS A 656 -26.47 3.82 8.72
N ARG A 657 -26.22 3.65 7.42
CA ARG A 657 -25.59 4.63 6.53
C ARG A 657 -24.23 5.16 7.02
N PRO A 658 -23.28 4.33 7.48
CA PRO A 658 -21.98 4.81 7.89
C PRO A 658 -21.13 5.19 6.68
N VAL A 659 -20.30 6.20 6.85
CA VAL A 659 -19.26 6.62 5.92
C VAL A 659 -17.97 6.90 6.68
N GLY A 660 -16.84 6.97 5.97
CA GLY A 660 -15.54 7.24 6.56
C GLY A 660 -14.79 8.31 5.77
N MET A 661 -14.88 9.56 6.22
CA MET A 661 -14.08 10.67 5.74
C MET A 661 -12.71 10.65 6.41
N GLY A 662 -11.66 10.49 5.62
CA GLY A 662 -10.28 10.51 6.09
C GLY A 662 -9.48 11.67 5.50
N ILE A 663 -8.16 11.63 5.74
CA ILE A 663 -7.18 12.59 5.24
C ILE A 663 -5.97 11.87 4.64
N MET A 664 -5.24 12.54 3.76
CA MET A 664 -3.92 12.15 3.27
C MET A 664 -3.04 13.39 3.13
N GLY A 665 -1.73 13.21 3.05
CA GLY A 665 -0.80 14.32 2.92
C GLY A 665 -0.52 15.07 4.22
N PHE A 666 -0.70 14.44 5.38
CA PHE A 666 -0.43 15.08 6.67
C PHE A 666 1.03 15.53 6.78
N GLN A 667 1.98 14.66 6.39
CA GLN A 667 3.40 15.00 6.41
C GLN A 667 3.75 16.14 5.45
N ASP A 668 3.10 16.19 4.27
CA ASP A 668 3.29 17.29 3.32
C ASP A 668 2.88 18.65 3.92
N CYS A 669 1.77 18.68 4.69
CA CYS A 669 1.37 19.87 5.42
C CYS A 669 2.45 20.33 6.41
N LEU A 670 3.05 19.38 7.15
CA LEU A 670 4.15 19.68 8.07
C LEU A 670 5.36 20.26 7.35
N HIS A 671 5.72 19.70 6.18
CA HIS A 671 6.78 20.26 5.34
C HIS A 671 6.45 21.67 4.84
N LEU A 672 5.21 21.93 4.41
CA LEU A 672 4.75 23.27 4.01
C LEU A 672 4.79 24.28 5.15
N MET A 673 4.47 23.85 6.36
CA MET A 673 4.52 24.66 7.58
C MET A 673 5.95 24.76 8.17
N ARG A 674 6.91 23.97 7.67
CA ARG A 674 8.26 23.80 8.21
C ARG A 674 8.27 23.34 9.67
N VAL A 675 7.41 22.39 10.00
CA VAL A 675 7.22 21.81 11.33
C VAL A 675 7.74 20.38 11.34
N PRO A 676 8.71 20.02 12.18
CA PRO A 676 9.14 18.63 12.37
C PRO A 676 8.00 17.75 12.89
N TYR A 677 7.92 16.51 12.45
CA TYR A 677 6.89 15.56 12.93
C TYR A 677 7.00 15.33 14.45
N ALA A 678 8.22 15.21 14.95
CA ALA A 678 8.52 15.05 16.39
C ALA A 678 8.47 16.38 17.12
N SER A 679 7.30 17.06 17.13
CA SER A 679 7.11 18.36 17.77
C SER A 679 5.71 18.52 18.33
N LYS A 680 5.55 19.44 19.28
CA LYS A 680 4.24 19.83 19.84
C LYS A 680 3.36 20.52 18.81
N GLU A 681 3.97 21.27 17.91
CA GLU A 681 3.31 21.96 16.81
C GLU A 681 2.68 20.98 15.82
N ALA A 682 3.36 19.85 15.52
CA ALA A 682 2.80 18.79 14.70
C ALA A 682 1.62 18.10 15.38
N VAL A 683 1.70 17.86 16.69
CA VAL A 683 0.62 17.31 17.50
C VAL A 683 -0.58 18.25 17.54
N GLU A 684 -0.35 19.55 17.70
CA GLU A 684 -1.40 20.58 17.65
C GLU A 684 -2.05 20.67 16.25
N PHE A 685 -1.26 20.61 15.19
CA PHE A 685 -1.79 20.57 13.82
C PHE A 685 -2.62 19.29 13.56
N ALA A 686 -2.19 18.15 14.09
CA ALA A 686 -2.97 16.90 14.03
C ALA A 686 -4.34 17.05 14.68
N ASP A 687 -4.40 17.73 15.83
CA ASP A 687 -5.65 18.05 16.54
C ASP A 687 -6.55 18.96 15.69
N ARG A 688 -6.06 20.15 15.35
CA ARG A 688 -6.87 21.20 14.70
C ARG A 688 -7.32 20.84 13.30
N SER A 689 -6.45 20.18 12.52
CA SER A 689 -6.85 19.71 11.19
C SER A 689 -7.95 18.67 11.25
N MET A 690 -7.85 17.71 12.20
CA MET A 690 -8.87 16.67 12.34
C MET A 690 -10.16 17.20 12.97
N GLU A 691 -10.09 18.16 13.89
CA GLU A 691 -11.24 18.89 14.39
C GLU A 691 -12.05 19.52 13.25
N ALA A 692 -11.36 20.24 12.34
CA ALA A 692 -12.00 20.88 11.19
C ALA A 692 -12.65 19.85 10.25
N VAL A 693 -11.96 18.76 9.94
CA VAL A 693 -12.50 17.69 9.07
C VAL A 693 -13.75 17.06 9.71
N CYS A 694 -13.69 16.74 10.99
CA CYS A 694 -14.82 16.18 11.73
C CYS A 694 -16.01 17.15 11.76
N TYR A 695 -15.76 18.40 12.13
CA TYR A 695 -16.78 19.46 12.19
C TYR A 695 -17.53 19.60 10.86
N TYR A 696 -16.78 19.72 9.75
CA TYR A 696 -17.39 19.89 8.43
C TYR A 696 -18.07 18.61 7.92
N ALA A 697 -17.57 17.41 8.28
CA ALA A 697 -18.22 16.17 7.95
C ALA A 697 -19.59 16.04 8.65
N TYR A 698 -19.66 16.41 9.93
CA TYR A 698 -20.92 16.40 10.67
C TYR A 698 -21.87 17.48 10.18
N LEU A 699 -21.38 18.68 9.90
CA LEU A 699 -22.18 19.74 9.30
C LEU A 699 -22.80 19.26 7.97
N ALA A 700 -22.01 18.66 7.09
CA ALA A 700 -22.49 18.10 5.82
C ALA A 700 -23.51 16.96 6.03
N SER A 701 -23.29 16.09 7.02
CA SER A 701 -24.23 15.02 7.34
C SER A 701 -25.57 15.55 7.86
N THR A 702 -25.58 16.65 8.66
CA THR A 702 -26.84 17.29 9.07
C THR A 702 -27.54 18.01 7.92
N GLU A 703 -26.80 18.59 6.97
CA GLU A 703 -27.36 19.18 5.76
C GLU A 703 -28.01 18.11 4.87
N LEU A 704 -27.38 16.95 4.76
CA LEU A 704 -27.98 15.80 4.07
C LEU A 704 -29.18 15.24 4.81
N ALA A 705 -29.19 15.27 6.14
CA ALA A 705 -30.35 14.85 6.94
C ALA A 705 -31.54 15.81 6.76
N GLU A 706 -31.30 17.11 6.66
CA GLU A 706 -32.34 18.10 6.36
C GLU A 706 -32.93 17.87 4.97
N GLU A 707 -32.10 17.50 3.97
CA GLU A 707 -32.52 17.26 2.57
C GLU A 707 -33.21 15.90 2.40
N ARG A 708 -32.68 14.82 3.03
CA ARG A 708 -33.01 13.41 2.71
C ARG A 708 -33.54 12.61 3.90
N GLY A 709 -33.64 13.22 5.08
CA GLY A 709 -33.99 12.56 6.33
C GLY A 709 -32.81 11.86 7.00
N THR A 710 -32.99 11.53 8.27
CA THR A 710 -32.00 10.83 9.09
C THR A 710 -31.86 9.36 8.66
N TYR A 711 -30.75 8.71 9.06
CA TYR A 711 -30.65 7.26 8.93
C TYR A 711 -31.63 6.53 9.85
N SER A 712 -32.05 5.30 9.47
CA SER A 712 -33.20 4.62 10.10
C SER A 712 -33.00 4.33 11.58
N SER A 713 -31.77 4.06 12.04
CA SER A 713 -31.47 3.78 13.44
C SER A 713 -30.97 5.00 14.22
N TYR A 714 -31.30 6.21 13.79
CA TYR A 714 -30.85 7.45 14.45
C TYR A 714 -31.33 7.61 15.88
N ARG A 715 -32.61 7.24 16.15
CA ARG A 715 -33.21 7.41 17.49
C ARG A 715 -32.54 6.57 18.55
N GLY A 716 -32.11 7.19 19.62
CA GLY A 716 -31.37 6.59 20.73
C GLY A 716 -29.85 6.62 20.56
N SER A 717 -29.35 7.03 19.41
CA SER A 717 -27.91 7.18 19.14
C SER A 717 -27.29 8.25 20.06
N LEU A 718 -25.94 8.27 20.13
CA LEU A 718 -25.25 9.35 20.83
C LEU A 718 -25.58 10.71 20.20
N TRP A 719 -25.77 10.77 18.89
CA TRP A 719 -26.22 11.97 18.18
C TRP A 719 -27.59 12.49 18.65
N ASP A 720 -28.56 11.59 18.76
CA ASP A 720 -29.93 11.89 19.26
C ASP A 720 -29.89 12.36 20.71
N ARG A 721 -28.93 11.86 21.48
CA ARG A 721 -28.66 12.25 22.88
C ARG A 721 -27.82 13.50 23.02
N GLY A 722 -27.33 14.08 21.92
CA GLY A 722 -26.49 15.29 21.90
C GLY A 722 -25.05 15.06 22.36
N ILE A 723 -24.57 13.82 22.35
CA ILE A 723 -23.21 13.42 22.72
C ILE A 723 -22.37 13.32 21.45
N LEU A 724 -21.39 14.21 21.29
CA LEU A 724 -20.44 14.22 20.18
C LEU A 724 -19.16 13.46 20.56
N PRO A 725 -18.21 13.22 19.61
CA PRO A 725 -17.00 12.45 19.90
C PRO A 725 -16.18 12.98 21.08
N GLN A 726 -15.99 14.29 21.20
CA GLN A 726 -15.27 14.91 22.32
C GLN A 726 -15.98 14.68 23.66
N ASP A 727 -17.31 14.67 23.69
CA ASP A 727 -18.10 14.38 24.92
C ASP A 727 -17.97 12.91 25.33
N SER A 728 -17.84 12.02 24.35
CA SER A 728 -17.68 10.57 24.58
C SER A 728 -16.38 10.21 25.30
N LEU A 729 -15.40 11.13 25.34
CA LEU A 729 -14.19 10.96 26.15
C LEU A 729 -14.50 10.89 27.65
N LYS A 730 -15.52 11.64 28.11
CA LYS A 730 -15.97 11.56 29.48
C LYS A 730 -16.56 10.19 29.80
N LEU A 731 -17.36 9.64 28.89
CA LEU A 731 -17.89 8.28 29.05
C LEU A 731 -16.75 7.26 29.19
N LEU A 732 -15.73 7.37 28.36
CA LEU A 732 -14.56 6.49 28.40
C LEU A 732 -13.76 6.67 29.70
N ALA A 733 -13.58 7.90 30.19
CA ALA A 733 -12.90 8.17 31.44
C ALA A 733 -13.66 7.56 32.64
N ASP A 734 -14.98 7.71 32.67
CA ASP A 734 -15.85 7.16 33.72
C ASP A 734 -15.81 5.62 33.74
N GLU A 735 -15.77 4.97 32.58
CA GLU A 735 -15.68 3.50 32.44
C GLU A 735 -14.28 2.97 32.82
N ARG A 736 -13.23 3.67 32.48
CA ARG A 736 -11.82 3.26 32.75
C ARG A 736 -11.38 3.51 34.18
N GLY A 737 -12.11 4.35 34.96
CA GLY A 737 -11.75 4.60 36.35
C GLY A 737 -10.41 5.31 36.54
N GLY A 738 -10.08 6.27 35.65
CA GLY A 738 -8.90 7.11 35.73
C GLY A 738 -7.73 6.69 34.81
N TYR A 739 -7.82 5.56 34.12
CA TYR A 739 -6.82 5.14 33.12
C TYR A 739 -7.06 5.82 31.76
N LEU A 740 -7.12 7.15 31.73
CA LEU A 740 -7.28 7.92 30.50
C LEU A 740 -6.59 9.27 30.64
N GLU A 741 -5.65 9.55 29.74
CA GLU A 741 -4.92 10.82 29.70
C GLU A 741 -5.02 11.38 28.27
N VAL A 742 -6.04 12.19 28.04
CA VAL A 742 -6.34 12.79 26.71
C VAL A 742 -6.54 14.29 26.81
N ASP A 743 -6.21 14.98 25.73
CA ASP A 743 -6.55 16.40 25.56
C ASP A 743 -8.06 16.54 25.26
N THR A 744 -8.68 17.57 25.83
CA THR A 744 -10.11 17.86 25.66
C THR A 744 -10.37 19.25 25.09
N THR A 745 -9.34 19.96 24.60
CA THR A 745 -9.51 21.29 24.01
C THR A 745 -10.23 21.24 22.67
N GLU A 746 -11.07 22.23 22.43
CA GLU A 746 -11.80 22.44 21.17
C GLU A 746 -11.65 23.89 20.69
N ALA A 747 -11.76 24.14 19.38
CA ALA A 747 -11.58 25.46 18.78
C ALA A 747 -12.73 25.88 17.85
N MET A 748 -13.52 24.92 17.34
CA MET A 748 -14.67 25.17 16.44
C MET A 748 -15.93 25.51 17.24
N ASP A 749 -16.94 26.09 16.58
CA ASP A 749 -18.25 26.39 17.19
C ASP A 749 -19.14 25.15 17.26
N TRP A 750 -18.79 24.24 18.16
CA TRP A 750 -19.53 23.00 18.37
C TRP A 750 -20.96 23.21 18.87
N GLN A 751 -21.24 24.35 19.53
CA GLN A 751 -22.59 24.61 20.02
C GLN A 751 -23.59 24.84 18.88
N SER A 752 -23.23 25.64 17.89
CA SER A 752 -24.06 25.82 16.68
C SER A 752 -24.31 24.51 15.94
N LEU A 753 -23.30 23.61 15.88
CA LEU A 753 -23.46 22.30 15.26
C LEU A 753 -24.39 21.39 16.10
N ARG A 754 -24.29 21.39 17.43
CA ARG A 754 -25.23 20.66 18.33
C ARG A 754 -26.67 21.10 18.12
N ASP A 755 -26.92 22.41 18.03
CA ASP A 755 -28.25 22.96 17.81
C ASP A 755 -28.81 22.55 16.44
N ARG A 756 -27.93 22.41 15.43
CA ARG A 756 -28.31 21.95 14.13
C ARG A 756 -28.63 20.45 14.13
N ILE A 757 -27.78 19.61 14.73
CA ILE A 757 -28.02 18.16 14.89
C ILE A 757 -29.34 17.92 15.64
N LYS A 758 -29.62 18.66 16.67
CA LYS A 758 -30.87 18.57 17.44
C LYS A 758 -32.10 18.86 16.58
N ARG A 759 -32.00 19.78 15.61
CA ARG A 759 -33.11 20.16 14.72
C ARG A 759 -33.32 19.17 13.58
N HIS A 760 -32.26 18.74 12.93
CA HIS A 760 -32.29 18.00 11.66
C HIS A 760 -31.85 16.55 11.80
N GLY A 761 -31.13 16.19 12.87
CA GLY A 761 -30.48 14.91 13.04
C GLY A 761 -29.24 14.74 12.18
N MET A 762 -28.83 13.48 12.01
CA MET A 762 -27.70 13.07 11.16
C MET A 762 -28.18 12.13 10.06
N ARG A 763 -27.60 12.28 8.86
CA ARG A 763 -27.82 11.37 7.72
C ARG A 763 -27.04 10.07 7.87
N ASN A 764 -25.88 10.12 8.50
CA ASN A 764 -24.92 9.04 8.60
C ASN A 764 -24.68 8.68 10.07
N SER A 765 -24.62 7.40 10.38
CA SER A 765 -24.36 6.92 11.75
C SER A 765 -22.94 7.22 12.21
N ASN A 766 -21.99 7.11 11.28
CA ASN A 766 -20.58 7.42 11.46
C ASN A 766 -20.13 8.23 10.25
N CYS A 767 -19.19 9.15 10.44
CA CYS A 767 -18.76 10.06 9.39
C CYS A 767 -17.25 10.04 9.14
N VAL A 768 -16.43 9.68 10.13
CA VAL A 768 -14.98 9.92 10.10
C VAL A 768 -14.19 8.67 10.41
N ALA A 769 -13.27 8.32 9.49
CA ALA A 769 -12.32 7.23 9.65
C ALA A 769 -11.07 7.54 8.81
N ILE A 770 -9.88 7.28 9.32
CA ILE A 770 -8.64 7.52 8.58
C ILE A 770 -8.09 6.19 8.06
N ALA A 771 -8.26 5.97 6.75
CA ALA A 771 -7.74 4.82 6.02
C ALA A 771 -6.27 5.02 5.61
N PRO A 772 -5.52 3.95 5.25
CA PRO A 772 -4.09 4.04 4.94
C PRO A 772 -3.77 4.84 3.67
N THR A 773 -4.69 5.04 2.75
CA THR A 773 -4.57 5.79 1.47
C THR A 773 -3.40 5.38 0.55
N ALA A 774 -2.86 4.17 0.69
CA ALA A 774 -1.60 3.74 0.06
C ALA A 774 -1.58 3.85 -1.49
N THR A 775 -2.72 3.69 -2.19
CA THR A 775 -2.80 3.84 -3.65
C THR A 775 -3.29 5.22 -4.06
N ILE A 776 -4.35 5.73 -3.42
CA ILE A 776 -4.93 7.01 -3.84
C ILE A 776 -3.99 8.20 -3.57
N SER A 777 -3.15 8.11 -2.54
CA SER A 777 -2.09 9.10 -2.32
C SER A 777 -1.03 9.08 -3.42
N ASN A 778 -0.69 7.91 -3.97
CA ASN A 778 0.22 7.78 -5.11
C ASN A 778 -0.35 8.41 -6.39
N ILE A 779 -1.67 8.26 -6.62
CA ILE A 779 -2.34 8.88 -7.77
C ILE A 779 -2.23 10.41 -7.70
N ILE A 780 -2.40 10.96 -6.51
CA ILE A 780 -2.35 12.40 -6.27
C ILE A 780 -0.91 12.93 -6.18
N GLY A 781 0.03 12.10 -5.70
CA GLY A 781 1.42 12.49 -5.47
C GLY A 781 1.64 13.18 -4.11
N VAL A 782 1.00 12.68 -3.03
CA VAL A 782 1.18 13.16 -1.66
C VAL A 782 1.55 12.02 -0.73
N SER A 783 2.02 12.33 0.48
CA SER A 783 2.27 11.32 1.51
C SER A 783 0.98 10.58 1.90
N ALA A 784 1.11 9.28 2.16
CA ALA A 784 -0.04 8.47 2.52
C ALA A 784 -0.56 8.85 3.91
N CYS A 785 -1.88 8.98 4.04
CA CYS A 785 -2.59 9.03 5.33
C CYS A 785 -1.99 10.06 6.30
N ILE A 786 -1.59 9.59 7.47
CA ILE A 786 -1.00 10.33 8.59
C ILE A 786 0.48 9.95 8.82
N GLU A 787 1.07 9.25 7.84
CA GLU A 787 2.40 8.66 7.95
C GLU A 787 3.50 9.74 8.00
N PRO A 788 4.55 9.56 8.81
CA PRO A 788 5.79 10.30 8.65
C PRO A 788 6.52 9.88 7.38
N THR A 789 7.46 10.69 6.92
CA THR A 789 8.31 10.37 5.76
C THR A 789 9.01 9.03 5.99
N TYR A 790 8.73 8.03 5.14
CA TYR A 790 9.38 6.72 5.25
C TYR A 790 10.89 6.81 5.01
N GLN A 791 11.28 7.35 3.85
CA GLN A 791 12.66 7.69 3.46
C GLN A 791 12.60 8.90 2.51
N ASN A 792 13.65 9.71 2.47
CA ASN A 792 13.68 10.90 1.59
C ASN A 792 14.07 10.57 0.14
N LEU A 793 14.69 9.43 -0.09
CA LEU A 793 14.98 8.86 -1.42
C LEU A 793 14.94 7.33 -1.30
N TYR A 794 14.09 6.69 -2.06
CA TYR A 794 13.94 5.22 -2.08
C TYR A 794 13.34 4.72 -3.39
N VAL A 795 13.41 3.42 -3.62
CA VAL A 795 12.71 2.76 -4.71
C VAL A 795 11.46 2.09 -4.17
N LYS A 796 10.34 2.47 -4.70
CA LYS A 796 9.04 1.88 -4.43
C LYS A 796 8.73 0.83 -5.48
N SER A 797 8.60 -0.42 -5.06
CA SER A 797 8.13 -1.52 -5.93
C SER A 797 6.65 -1.76 -5.72
N ASN A 798 5.90 -1.89 -6.79
CA ASN A 798 4.50 -2.29 -6.78
C ASN A 798 4.18 -3.16 -8.01
N LEU A 799 2.91 -3.56 -8.18
CA LEU A 799 2.48 -4.38 -9.32
C LEU A 799 2.72 -3.72 -10.70
N SER A 800 2.86 -2.40 -10.74
CA SER A 800 3.16 -1.61 -11.95
C SER A 800 4.67 -1.45 -12.20
N GLY A 801 5.53 -1.92 -11.30
CA GLY A 801 6.99 -1.85 -11.43
C GLY A 801 7.69 -1.13 -10.28
N GLU A 802 8.93 -0.74 -10.52
CA GLU A 802 9.77 -0.01 -9.57
C GLU A 802 9.78 1.48 -9.90
N PHE A 803 9.63 2.32 -8.89
CA PHE A 803 9.56 3.77 -9.00
C PHE A 803 10.55 4.41 -8.03
N THR A 804 11.39 5.33 -8.53
CA THR A 804 12.23 6.15 -7.67
C THR A 804 11.39 7.29 -7.12
N GLU A 805 11.23 7.31 -5.80
CA GLU A 805 10.55 8.37 -5.06
C GLU A 805 11.58 9.23 -4.33
N ILE A 806 11.45 10.54 -4.48
CA ILE A 806 12.30 11.53 -3.83
C ILE A 806 11.44 12.61 -3.21
N ASN A 807 11.78 13.04 -1.99
CA ASN A 807 11.07 14.09 -1.28
C ASN A 807 11.34 15.46 -1.94
N GLU A 808 10.35 15.97 -2.69
CA GLU A 808 10.47 17.24 -3.43
C GLU A 808 10.67 18.45 -2.50
N TYR A 809 10.08 18.45 -1.31
CA TYR A 809 10.27 19.52 -0.31
C TYR A 809 11.74 19.60 0.13
N LEU A 810 12.35 18.43 0.40
CA LEU A 810 13.77 18.33 0.74
C LEU A 810 14.66 18.84 -0.42
N VAL A 811 14.40 18.38 -1.64
CA VAL A 811 15.19 18.81 -2.82
C VAL A 811 15.11 20.32 -3.02
N ARG A 812 13.92 20.90 -2.87
CA ARG A 812 13.73 22.35 -2.95
C ARG A 812 14.55 23.10 -1.90
N ASP A 813 14.51 22.62 -0.66
CA ASP A 813 15.24 23.24 0.45
C ASP A 813 16.75 23.09 0.30
N LEU A 814 17.23 21.91 -0.10
CA LEU A 814 18.66 21.67 -0.37
C LEU A 814 19.15 22.52 -1.54
N LYS A 815 18.36 22.73 -2.59
CA LYS A 815 18.69 23.67 -3.69
C LYS A 815 18.78 25.09 -3.19
N ALA A 816 17.85 25.53 -2.35
CA ALA A 816 17.88 26.88 -1.78
C ALA A 816 19.13 27.15 -0.93
N HIS A 817 19.70 26.10 -0.31
CA HIS A 817 20.93 26.17 0.47
C HIS A 817 22.20 25.85 -0.37
N GLY A 818 22.06 25.60 -1.67
CA GLY A 818 23.19 25.23 -2.54
C GLY A 818 23.82 23.86 -2.21
N LEU A 819 23.06 22.98 -1.56
CA LEU A 819 23.51 21.66 -1.09
C LEU A 819 23.08 20.50 -2.01
N TRP A 820 22.25 20.76 -3.03
CA TRP A 820 21.76 19.75 -3.95
C TRP A 820 22.77 19.49 -5.08
N ASP A 821 23.49 18.39 -5.00
CA ASP A 821 24.49 17.95 -5.97
C ASP A 821 24.54 16.42 -6.07
N GLU A 822 25.34 15.87 -6.97
CA GLU A 822 25.48 14.43 -7.16
C GLU A 822 26.00 13.71 -5.90
N VAL A 823 26.82 14.40 -5.08
CA VAL A 823 27.30 13.85 -3.82
C VAL A 823 26.15 13.71 -2.81
N MET A 824 25.25 14.70 -2.77
CA MET A 824 24.06 14.64 -1.92
C MET A 824 23.15 13.46 -2.30
N VAL A 825 22.92 13.24 -3.58
CA VAL A 825 22.13 12.11 -4.07
C VAL A 825 22.81 10.78 -3.68
N ALA A 826 24.13 10.70 -3.81
CA ALA A 826 24.90 9.52 -3.39
C ALA A 826 24.82 9.30 -1.86
N ASP A 827 24.93 10.36 -1.06
CA ASP A 827 24.81 10.30 0.39
C ASP A 827 23.40 9.83 0.81
N LEU A 828 22.35 10.37 0.20
CA LEU A 828 20.96 9.94 0.46
C LEU A 828 20.76 8.47 0.14
N LYS A 829 21.30 7.96 -0.98
CA LYS A 829 21.27 6.54 -1.30
C LYS A 829 22.04 5.69 -0.30
N TYR A 830 23.20 6.15 0.12
CA TYR A 830 24.05 5.43 1.08
C TYR A 830 23.42 5.31 2.47
N PHE A 831 22.76 6.39 2.94
CA PHE A 831 22.09 6.43 4.24
C PHE A 831 20.59 6.09 4.19
N ASP A 832 20.13 5.40 3.13
CA ASP A 832 18.73 4.96 2.97
C ASP A 832 17.73 6.13 3.13
N GLY A 833 18.07 7.29 2.56
CA GLY A 833 17.24 8.51 2.61
C GLY A 833 17.24 9.23 3.96
N SER A 834 18.02 8.78 4.95
CA SER A 834 18.21 9.50 6.22
C SER A 834 19.18 10.66 6.07
N LEU A 835 18.88 11.78 6.74
CA LEU A 835 19.76 12.95 6.78
C LEU A 835 20.65 12.99 8.03
N SER A 836 20.39 12.15 9.02
CA SER A 836 20.99 12.25 10.36
C SER A 836 22.51 12.17 10.37
N ARG A 837 23.13 11.49 9.39
CA ARG A 837 24.55 11.30 9.25
C ARG A 837 25.21 12.14 8.17
N ILE A 838 24.50 13.08 7.54
CA ILE A 838 25.02 13.94 6.48
C ILE A 838 25.38 15.29 7.09
N ASP A 839 26.63 15.43 7.54
CA ASP A 839 27.08 16.56 8.37
C ASP A 839 26.94 17.93 7.72
N ARG A 840 26.98 18.02 6.40
CA ARG A 840 26.81 19.27 5.68
C ARG A 840 25.37 19.82 5.66
N ILE A 841 24.37 19.03 6.09
CA ILE A 841 22.97 19.46 6.18
C ILE A 841 22.75 20.14 7.54
N PRO A 842 22.16 21.36 7.59
CA PRO A 842 21.79 22.02 8.83
C PRO A 842 20.85 21.20 9.72
N GLN A 843 20.95 21.38 11.04
CA GLN A 843 20.19 20.55 12.00
C GLN A 843 18.68 20.73 11.87
N ASP A 844 18.21 21.95 11.61
CA ASP A 844 16.79 22.24 11.40
C ASP A 844 16.19 21.48 10.21
N LEU A 845 16.97 21.27 9.14
CA LEU A 845 16.55 20.45 8.01
C LEU A 845 16.61 18.95 8.33
N ARG A 846 17.60 18.50 9.12
CA ARG A 846 17.64 17.09 9.58
C ARG A 846 16.42 16.77 10.43
N ASP A 847 16.02 17.66 11.32
CA ASP A 847 14.83 17.49 12.16
C ASP A 847 13.53 17.54 11.34
N LEU A 848 13.43 18.46 10.37
CA LEU A 848 12.25 18.63 9.52
C LEU A 848 12.01 17.40 8.61
N TYR A 849 13.08 16.81 8.08
CA TYR A 849 13.02 15.68 7.14
C TYR A 849 13.44 14.36 7.78
N ALA A 850 13.32 14.25 9.11
CA ALA A 850 13.54 12.99 9.81
C ALA A 850 12.64 11.89 9.26
N THR A 851 13.21 10.70 9.04
CA THR A 851 12.47 9.54 8.54
C THR A 851 11.61 8.90 9.63
N ALA A 852 10.63 8.09 9.23
CA ALA A 852 9.69 7.43 10.14
C ALA A 852 10.38 6.63 11.26
N PHE A 853 11.54 6.03 10.98
CA PHE A 853 12.30 5.25 11.96
C PHE A 853 13.17 6.10 12.89
N GLU A 854 13.34 7.39 12.57
CA GLU A 854 14.05 8.37 13.40
C GLU A 854 13.10 9.12 14.33
N VAL A 855 11.80 9.14 14.02
CA VAL A 855 10.74 9.70 14.87
C VAL A 855 10.46 8.74 16.02
N ASP A 856 10.51 9.22 17.27
CA ASP A 856 10.14 8.38 18.41
C ASP A 856 8.65 8.00 18.34
N PRO A 857 8.28 6.72 18.53
CA PRO A 857 6.91 6.24 18.44
C PRO A 857 5.91 6.98 19.34
N SER A 858 6.36 7.57 20.44
CA SER A 858 5.50 8.37 21.32
C SER A 858 4.86 9.57 20.60
N TRP A 859 5.60 10.22 19.67
CA TRP A 859 5.05 11.32 18.88
C TRP A 859 3.94 10.85 17.92
N LEU A 860 4.06 9.63 17.37
CA LEU A 860 3.01 9.02 16.55
C LEU A 860 1.73 8.81 17.38
N VAL A 861 1.89 8.27 18.60
CA VAL A 861 0.78 8.03 19.52
C VAL A 861 0.15 9.34 20.00
N GLU A 862 0.94 10.36 20.34
CA GLU A 862 0.41 11.66 20.78
C GLU A 862 -0.38 12.36 19.66
N ALA A 863 0.16 12.41 18.44
CA ALA A 863 -0.57 12.96 17.30
C ALA A 863 -1.85 12.15 16.99
N ALA A 864 -1.79 10.81 17.10
CA ALA A 864 -2.94 9.94 16.92
C ALA A 864 -4.01 10.13 18.02
N SER A 865 -3.61 10.34 19.28
CA SER A 865 -4.53 10.64 20.38
C SER A 865 -5.33 11.92 20.12
N ARG A 866 -4.64 12.97 19.66
CA ARG A 866 -5.27 14.25 19.33
C ARG A 866 -6.27 14.10 18.17
N ARG A 867 -5.94 13.32 17.13
CA ARG A 867 -6.88 13.00 16.05
C ARG A 867 -8.04 12.13 16.53
N GLN A 868 -7.77 11.08 17.34
CA GLN A 868 -8.80 10.13 17.81
C GLN A 868 -9.88 10.78 18.64
N LYS A 869 -9.61 11.93 19.29
CA LYS A 869 -10.60 12.75 19.98
C LYS A 869 -11.81 13.07 19.09
N TRP A 870 -11.58 13.34 17.81
CA TRP A 870 -12.56 13.77 16.82
C TRP A 870 -13.15 12.63 15.97
N ILE A 871 -12.49 11.48 15.93
CA ILE A 871 -12.84 10.38 15.05
C ILE A 871 -13.90 9.48 15.71
N ASP A 872 -15.08 9.37 15.10
CA ASP A 872 -16.14 8.49 15.57
C ASP A 872 -15.86 7.00 15.31
N GLN A 873 -15.14 6.67 14.26
CA GLN A 873 -14.57 5.33 14.03
C GLN A 873 -13.12 5.26 14.54
N ALA A 874 -12.16 4.86 13.73
CA ALA A 874 -10.76 4.74 14.13
C ALA A 874 -9.80 5.28 13.05
N GLN A 875 -8.50 5.08 13.26
CA GLN A 875 -7.45 5.47 12.34
C GLN A 875 -6.44 4.33 12.17
N SER A 876 -6.01 4.08 10.94
CA SER A 876 -4.96 3.10 10.61
C SER A 876 -3.60 3.66 11.01
N LEU A 877 -3.20 3.46 12.26
CA LEU A 877 -1.96 3.99 12.82
C LEU A 877 -0.85 2.97 12.71
N ASN A 878 0.09 3.17 11.79
CA ASN A 878 1.34 2.44 11.76
C ASN A 878 2.28 2.93 12.86
N ILE A 879 2.96 2.00 13.50
CA ILE A 879 4.02 2.28 14.49
C ILE A 879 5.35 1.94 13.86
N TYR A 880 6.27 2.89 13.85
CA TYR A 880 7.64 2.72 13.34
C TYR A 880 8.62 2.64 14.51
N MET A 881 9.51 1.67 14.48
CA MET A 881 10.48 1.47 15.57
C MET A 881 11.82 1.02 15.02
N ALA A 882 12.84 1.84 15.24
CA ALA A 882 14.21 1.46 14.97
C ALA A 882 14.72 0.54 16.09
N GLY A 883 15.09 -0.69 15.74
CA GLY A 883 15.66 -1.67 16.67
C GLY A 883 14.62 -2.40 17.53
N ALA A 884 15.05 -3.54 18.08
CA ALA A 884 14.23 -4.43 18.89
C ALA A 884 14.37 -4.07 20.38
N SER A 885 13.32 -3.48 20.96
CA SER A 885 13.26 -3.24 22.41
C SER A 885 11.89 -3.62 22.96
N GLY A 886 11.81 -4.74 23.66
CA GLY A 886 10.58 -5.16 24.32
C GLY A 886 10.03 -4.12 25.30
N LYS A 887 10.92 -3.38 25.96
CA LYS A 887 10.54 -2.27 26.84
C LYS A 887 9.87 -1.13 26.06
N LYS A 888 10.45 -0.71 24.94
CA LYS A 888 9.91 0.36 24.09
C LYS A 888 8.55 -0.04 23.48
N LEU A 889 8.41 -1.31 23.07
CA LEU A 889 7.14 -1.86 22.61
C LEU A 889 6.07 -1.78 23.71
N ASP A 890 6.38 -2.28 24.89
CA ASP A 890 5.46 -2.25 26.05
C ASP A 890 5.02 -0.82 26.39
N GLU A 891 5.97 0.12 26.48
CA GLU A 891 5.70 1.53 26.76
C GLU A 891 4.83 2.17 25.67
N THR A 892 5.12 1.91 24.37
CA THR A 892 4.39 2.50 23.24
C THR A 892 2.91 2.04 23.21
N TYR A 893 2.65 0.73 23.36
CA TYR A 893 1.28 0.23 23.29
C TYR A 893 0.47 0.49 24.57
N LYS A 894 1.10 0.57 25.74
CA LYS A 894 0.46 1.06 26.96
C LYS A 894 0.12 2.54 26.85
N LEU A 895 1.02 3.35 26.28
CA LEU A 895 0.75 4.75 25.98
C LEU A 895 -0.44 4.89 25.04
N ALA A 896 -0.49 4.09 23.96
CA ALA A 896 -1.60 4.09 23.02
C ALA A 896 -2.95 3.84 23.71
N TRP A 897 -3.00 2.87 24.64
CA TRP A 897 -4.19 2.62 25.44
C TRP A 897 -4.56 3.78 26.38
N LEU A 898 -3.59 4.31 27.13
CA LEU A 898 -3.79 5.45 28.04
C LEU A 898 -4.23 6.71 27.31
N ARG A 899 -3.75 6.91 26.08
CA ARG A 899 -4.12 8.03 25.19
C ARG A 899 -5.46 7.81 24.46
N GLY A 900 -6.21 6.77 24.81
CA GLY A 900 -7.57 6.54 24.31
C GLY A 900 -7.68 6.13 22.86
N LEU A 901 -6.60 5.59 22.27
CA LEU A 901 -6.66 5.04 20.92
C LEU A 901 -7.62 3.85 20.85
N LYS A 902 -8.32 3.71 19.74
CA LYS A 902 -9.19 2.58 19.45
C LYS A 902 -8.42 1.44 18.84
N THR A 903 -7.54 1.73 17.86
CA THR A 903 -6.81 0.73 17.10
C THR A 903 -5.38 1.19 16.83
N THR A 904 -4.49 0.21 16.60
CA THR A 904 -3.21 0.37 15.91
C THR A 904 -3.16 -0.57 14.70
N TYR A 905 -2.23 -0.34 13.79
CA TYR A 905 -2.10 -1.11 12.57
C TYR A 905 -0.74 -1.82 12.54
N TYR A 906 0.02 -1.72 11.45
CA TYR A 906 1.32 -2.39 11.37
C TYR A 906 2.33 -1.87 12.39
N LEU A 907 3.10 -2.78 12.96
CA LEU A 907 4.39 -2.48 13.56
C LEU A 907 5.47 -2.64 12.47
N ARG A 908 6.16 -1.56 12.18
CA ARG A 908 7.27 -1.50 11.23
C ARG A 908 8.58 -1.46 12.00
N THR A 909 9.45 -2.44 11.81
CA THR A 909 10.75 -2.51 12.48
C THR A 909 11.88 -2.62 11.47
N ILE A 910 13.03 -2.00 11.79
CA ILE A 910 14.28 -2.29 11.07
C ILE A 910 14.89 -3.50 11.77
N GLY A 911 14.95 -4.65 11.08
CA GLY A 911 15.56 -5.86 11.61
C GLY A 911 17.04 -5.66 11.88
N ALA A 912 17.59 -6.43 12.84
CA ALA A 912 19.02 -6.43 13.17
C ALA A 912 19.92 -6.97 12.02
N THR A 913 19.36 -7.70 11.08
CA THR A 913 20.01 -8.07 9.82
C THR A 913 19.85 -6.90 8.85
N HIS A 914 20.97 -6.36 8.41
CA HIS A 914 20.99 -5.42 7.29
C HIS A 914 20.25 -6.07 6.13
N ALA A 915 19.03 -5.58 5.84
CA ALA A 915 18.39 -5.87 4.57
C ALA A 915 19.39 -5.47 3.48
N GLU A 916 19.55 -6.31 2.45
CA GLU A 916 20.35 -5.94 1.30
C GLU A 916 19.92 -4.56 0.84
N LYS A 917 20.84 -3.59 0.88
CA LYS A 917 20.54 -2.22 0.47
C LYS A 917 20.12 -2.24 -0.98
N SER A 918 18.81 -2.09 -1.24
CA SER A 918 18.32 -1.93 -2.60
C SER A 918 18.74 -0.56 -3.08
N THR A 919 19.87 -0.49 -3.75
CA THR A 919 20.29 0.72 -4.44
C THR A 919 19.44 0.85 -5.69
N SER A 920 18.66 1.92 -5.79
CA SER A 920 18.06 2.32 -7.04
C SER A 920 19.17 2.57 -8.05
N LYS A 921 19.12 1.90 -9.19
CA LYS A 921 20.16 1.99 -10.22
C LYS A 921 19.81 3.14 -11.14
N ALA A 922 20.62 4.20 -11.08
CA ALA A 922 20.63 5.19 -12.15
C ALA A 922 21.00 4.49 -13.46
N GLY A 923 20.15 4.52 -14.48
CA GLY A 923 20.46 4.11 -15.83
C GLY A 923 20.23 2.64 -16.19
N ALA A 924 19.61 1.80 -15.34
CA ALA A 924 19.20 0.48 -15.78
C ALA A 924 17.83 0.57 -16.46
N LEU A 925 17.83 0.55 -17.79
CA LEU A 925 16.62 0.25 -18.57
C LEU A 925 16.20 -1.18 -18.24
N ASN A 926 15.19 -1.34 -17.39
CA ASN A 926 14.48 -2.60 -17.32
C ASN A 926 13.74 -2.73 -18.65
N ALA A 927 14.27 -3.56 -19.55
CA ALA A 927 13.50 -4.01 -20.69
C ALA A 927 12.23 -4.63 -20.09
N VAL A 928 11.09 -3.99 -20.32
CA VAL A 928 9.80 -4.58 -20.02
C VAL A 928 9.76 -5.84 -20.84
N SER A 929 9.70 -7.00 -20.17
CA SER A 929 9.47 -8.27 -20.83
C SER A 929 8.20 -8.14 -21.66
N SER A 930 8.32 -8.28 -22.98
CA SER A 930 7.20 -8.25 -23.92
C SER A 930 6.39 -9.54 -23.91
N ASP A 931 6.56 -10.39 -22.90
CA ASP A 931 5.80 -11.63 -22.74
C ASP A 931 4.46 -11.34 -22.06
N ILE A 932 3.57 -10.73 -22.83
CA ILE A 932 2.14 -10.94 -22.64
C ILE A 932 1.84 -12.28 -23.34
N PRO A 933 1.42 -13.33 -22.64
CA PRO A 933 0.95 -14.54 -23.29
C PRO A 933 -0.31 -14.19 -24.08
N THR A 934 -0.23 -14.20 -25.39
CA THR A 934 -1.41 -14.32 -26.25
C THR A 934 -2.09 -15.63 -25.88
N ALA A 935 -3.24 -15.53 -25.22
CA ALA A 935 -4.10 -16.67 -24.96
C ALA A 935 -4.61 -17.22 -26.29
N GLN A 936 -4.01 -18.31 -26.76
CA GLN A 936 -4.68 -19.24 -27.67
C GLN A 936 -5.33 -20.33 -26.85
N ALA A 937 -6.62 -20.44 -27.01
CA ALA A 937 -7.43 -21.49 -26.45
C ALA A 937 -7.03 -22.87 -27.03
N ALA A 938 -6.84 -23.84 -26.17
CA ALA A 938 -7.36 -25.18 -26.32
C ALA A 938 -6.89 -26.15 -25.22
N GLY A 939 -7.81 -26.71 -24.51
CA GLY A 939 -7.95 -28.14 -24.29
C GLY A 939 -7.00 -28.88 -23.35
N ALA A 940 -7.52 -29.14 -22.16
CA ALA A 940 -7.49 -30.42 -21.43
C ALA A 940 -6.17 -31.04 -20.93
N ALA A 941 -6.24 -31.38 -19.66
CA ALA A 941 -5.61 -32.45 -18.90
C ALA A 941 -4.28 -32.20 -18.18
N ALA A 942 -4.42 -32.18 -16.85
CA ALA A 942 -3.34 -32.43 -15.88
C ALA A 942 -2.80 -33.88 -16.00
N PRO A 943 -1.64 -34.26 -15.42
CA PRO A 943 -1.41 -34.11 -14.00
C PRO A 943 0.03 -33.74 -13.56
N ALA A 944 0.07 -33.37 -12.33
CA ALA A 944 1.12 -33.25 -11.37
C ALA A 944 2.51 -33.88 -11.63
N SER A 945 3.56 -33.07 -11.35
CA SER A 945 4.60 -33.46 -10.39
C SER A 945 5.51 -32.25 -10.08
N SER A 946 5.64 -32.03 -8.80
CA SER A 946 6.71 -31.39 -8.03
C SER A 946 7.93 -30.90 -8.80
N ALA A 947 8.10 -29.59 -8.83
CA ALA A 947 9.39 -28.93 -8.85
C ALA A 947 9.37 -27.86 -7.75
N VAL A 948 10.33 -27.98 -6.84
CA VAL A 948 10.62 -27.05 -5.77
C VAL A 948 10.82 -25.68 -6.38
N SER A 949 9.84 -24.81 -6.24
CA SER A 949 9.98 -23.40 -6.49
C SER A 949 10.58 -22.78 -5.24
N ALA A 950 11.65 -22.02 -5.42
CA ALA A 950 12.22 -21.16 -4.42
C ALA A 950 11.10 -20.33 -3.76
N GLU A 951 11.13 -20.34 -2.45
CA GLU A 951 10.22 -19.70 -1.53
C GLU A 951 9.92 -18.25 -1.94
N ALA A 952 8.71 -18.01 -2.41
CA ALA A 952 8.10 -16.73 -2.29
C ALA A 952 7.72 -16.60 -0.80
N GLU A 953 8.55 -15.92 -0.02
CA GLU A 953 8.22 -15.53 1.34
C GLU A 953 6.96 -14.66 1.31
N GLY A 954 5.83 -15.27 1.52
CA GLY A 954 4.52 -14.63 1.56
C GLY A 954 4.24 -14.03 2.92
N ALA A 955 4.89 -12.96 3.27
CA ALA A 955 4.58 -12.24 4.49
C ALA A 955 4.10 -10.83 4.15
N ALA A 956 2.78 -10.65 4.00
CA ALA A 956 2.15 -9.34 3.84
C ALA A 956 2.51 -8.36 4.98
N CYS A 957 2.91 -8.87 6.15
CA CYS A 957 3.27 -8.07 7.33
C CYS A 957 4.74 -7.61 7.39
N TYR A 958 5.61 -8.16 6.56
CA TYR A 958 7.01 -7.71 6.44
C TYR A 958 7.23 -6.78 5.26
N LEU A 959 6.18 -6.51 4.50
CA LEU A 959 6.26 -5.68 3.32
C LEU A 959 6.55 -4.24 3.72
N ARG A 960 7.66 -3.72 3.20
CA ARG A 960 8.03 -2.30 3.29
C ARG A 960 7.39 -1.56 2.15
N PRO A 961 7.19 -0.25 2.24
CA PRO A 961 6.94 0.55 1.04
C PRO A 961 8.01 0.24 0.00
N GLY A 962 7.59 -0.35 -1.13
CA GLY A 962 8.48 -0.86 -2.16
C GLY A 962 8.69 -2.37 -2.21
N ASP A 963 8.24 -3.15 -1.23
CA ASP A 963 8.27 -4.61 -1.32
C ASP A 963 7.12 -5.12 -2.19
N PRO A 964 7.33 -6.17 -3.02
CA PRO A 964 6.24 -6.81 -3.76
C PRO A 964 5.13 -7.24 -2.81
N GLY A 965 3.91 -6.73 -3.00
CA GLY A 965 2.75 -7.02 -2.13
C GLY A 965 2.49 -5.99 -1.02
N PHE A 966 3.33 -4.95 -0.82
CA PHE A 966 3.04 -3.86 0.13
C PHE A 966 1.71 -3.18 -0.17
N ASP A 967 1.41 -2.98 -1.46
CA ASP A 967 0.17 -2.36 -1.93
C ASP A 967 -1.03 -3.34 -1.96
N GLU A 968 -0.83 -4.62 -1.63
CA GLU A 968 -1.91 -5.62 -1.61
C GLU A 968 -2.85 -5.49 -0.40
N CYS A 969 -2.46 -4.74 0.64
CA CYS A 969 -3.32 -4.42 1.79
C CYS A 969 -4.33 -3.28 1.54
N GLU A 970 -4.42 -2.78 0.33
CA GLU A 970 -5.28 -1.67 -0.05
C GLU A 970 -6.77 -2.03 -0.27
N ALA A 971 -7.22 -3.19 0.19
CA ALA A 971 -8.60 -3.65 -0.02
C ALA A 971 -9.66 -2.70 0.56
N CYS A 972 -9.27 -1.82 1.47
CA CYS A 972 -10.16 -0.85 2.13
C CYS A 972 -10.13 0.56 1.52
N GLN A 973 -9.42 0.77 0.43
CA GLN A 973 -9.29 2.10 -0.17
C GLN A 973 -9.99 2.26 -1.50
#